data_8a4ccd60edb4a06d20d3616a02eadb8e
#
_entry.id   8a4ccd60edb4a06d20d3616a02eadb8e
#
_cell.length_a   1.000
_cell.length_b   1.000
_cell.length_c   1.000
_cell.angle_alpha   90.00
_cell.angle_beta   90.00
_cell.angle_gamma   90.00
#
_symmetry.space_group_name_H-M   'P 1'
#
loop_
_entity.id
_entity.type
_entity.pdbx_description
1 polymer ?
#
loop_
_entity_poly.entity_id
_entity_poly.type
_entity_poly.pdbx_seq_one_letter_code
_entity_poly.pdbx_strand_id
1 'polypeptide(L)'
;MLKIAAATLRHRLTGFVGAFLALALGTTMIGMMTLTLAATFGTPHPGPQRFKEAQVVVAPQGFEGRPMKAPAVLPAEVVARVSAAGKATPDRSFPVRLSPGSAGTTGHPWSSAAFAGYHLVAGRAPQAPDEIVVGGGERSLIEGQAQATTSKGAGRYRVVGVTDALWFEDAVFFSDAEAQRLSPGVNTLVTDQNAEQLSALVGGQALVLTADDLTRLDPDSTGGAQALANAQAMAGSTTGLAVFVAVFVVIATFAFATEQRRRELALMRLVGASPRQVRRMVLGEALLIGLAAAVAGCVLAPLCTVPLRSWMLGHNVAPSWFTIPFNPLPLLLSFAIGVAAALAGSAATLVRVSLIRPIEVLRESAVERRVMTPIRWLLGIAMLIGAVAAGTVIARSEPYLAASARKYEVVPVLYVGAVTLLAPILLRPVTRLLIGPLRGSAKAGPLLVRENILTSRRRTAATVAPIVVAVGLVATLLTMQRSGDAVVLARQQQEVHAADVVVPGGTGIDARTLEKLAAVPGVRATPVTSMNIRIGTAKGEQIDSLSTNAVPASALGTTVTPPVLSGSLTSLPENFLVVDEHAAQSDGLSVGDQVVTLLPTGARVPTVIAAVVERGLNGDDTYLSASLTGAVMPGRVYLDAQTGAGRPLDEQQRVAVNQALAGSGAHVTTYGAYLEAQRAHAAEQTDNAAVIILGIALAYALIAVANTLIMAVAGRRREFALLGLAGAVRRQIVKVAAAESAVAVVVGTVLAAVATGLAAVTQHVSLSRLVTGAPTVIPWTQIGGTIALCALVTVVTASGATGRATRRRAIEAAGLRE
;
A
#
# COMPACT_ATOMS: atom_id res chain seq x y z
N MET A 1 -13.44 -45.90 1.97
CA MET A 1 -13.85 -44.65 2.63
C MET A 1 -14.07 -43.52 1.63
N LEU A 2 -13.18 -43.25 0.67
CA LEU A 2 -13.39 -42.23 -0.36
C LEU A 2 -14.66 -42.46 -1.22
N LYS A 3 -14.99 -43.71 -1.59
CA LYS A 3 -16.23 -44.02 -2.28
C LYS A 3 -17.50 -43.69 -1.48
N ILE A 4 -17.45 -43.92 -0.15
CA ILE A 4 -18.55 -43.54 0.76
C ILE A 4 -18.65 -42.03 0.88
N ALA A 5 -17.51 -41.34 1.03
CA ALA A 5 -17.46 -39.87 1.05
C ALA A 5 -18.01 -39.23 -0.22
N ALA A 6 -17.67 -39.79 -1.40
CA ALA A 6 -18.19 -39.34 -2.69
C ALA A 6 -19.71 -39.60 -2.83
N ALA A 7 -20.21 -40.74 -2.38
CA ALA A 7 -21.65 -41.06 -2.36
C ALA A 7 -22.42 -40.10 -1.44
N THR A 8 -21.90 -39.81 -0.24
CA THR A 8 -22.49 -38.84 0.71
C THR A 8 -22.54 -37.43 0.12
N LEU A 9 -21.46 -37.01 -0.58
CA LEU A 9 -21.38 -35.72 -1.26
C LEU A 9 -22.44 -35.59 -2.35
N ARG A 10 -22.62 -36.65 -3.19
CA ARG A 10 -23.59 -36.66 -4.30
C ARG A 10 -25.04 -36.52 -3.83
N HIS A 11 -25.36 -37.10 -2.67
CA HIS A 11 -26.73 -37.03 -2.10
C HIS A 11 -26.96 -35.74 -1.29
N ARG A 12 -25.91 -34.97 -0.93
CA ARG A 12 -26.01 -33.80 -0.03
C ARG A 12 -25.31 -32.57 -0.57
N LEU A 13 -25.26 -32.39 -1.87
CA LEU A 13 -24.61 -31.27 -2.54
C LEU A 13 -25.00 -29.89 -1.90
N THR A 14 -26.30 -29.72 -1.60
CA THR A 14 -26.82 -28.46 -1.05
C THR A 14 -26.22 -28.07 0.31
N GLY A 15 -25.79 -29.06 1.12
CA GLY A 15 -25.16 -28.80 2.44
C GLY A 15 -23.71 -28.37 2.34
N PHE A 16 -23.04 -28.63 1.23
CA PHE A 16 -21.62 -28.33 1.02
C PHE A 16 -21.35 -27.16 0.06
N VAL A 17 -22.39 -26.66 -0.63
CA VAL A 17 -22.28 -25.54 -1.57
C VAL A 17 -21.60 -24.33 -0.90
N GLY A 18 -21.97 -24.03 0.34
CA GLY A 18 -21.39 -22.93 1.07
C GLY A 18 -19.90 -23.11 1.38
N ALA A 19 -19.48 -24.31 1.77
CA ALA A 19 -18.08 -24.61 2.02
C ALA A 19 -17.27 -24.62 0.71
N PHE A 20 -17.86 -25.15 -0.37
CA PHE A 20 -17.26 -25.11 -1.70
C PHE A 20 -17.06 -23.67 -2.19
N LEU A 21 -18.09 -22.81 -2.11
CA LEU A 21 -18.02 -21.43 -2.55
C LEU A 21 -16.99 -20.63 -1.73
N ALA A 22 -17.02 -20.76 -0.40
CA ALA A 22 -16.06 -20.08 0.45
C ALA A 22 -14.61 -20.47 0.12
N LEU A 23 -14.38 -21.77 -0.11
CA LEU A 23 -13.04 -22.26 -0.43
C LEU A 23 -12.61 -21.88 -1.85
N ALA A 24 -13.52 -22.00 -2.84
CA ALA A 24 -13.23 -21.63 -4.24
C ALA A 24 -12.89 -20.13 -4.34
N LEU A 25 -13.69 -19.25 -3.72
CA LEU A 25 -13.44 -17.82 -3.69
C LEU A 25 -12.15 -17.49 -2.93
N GLY A 26 -11.89 -18.14 -1.78
CA GLY A 26 -10.64 -17.99 -1.05
C GLY A 26 -9.42 -18.38 -1.89
N THR A 27 -9.49 -19.51 -2.59
CA THR A 27 -8.40 -19.96 -3.48
C THR A 27 -8.27 -19.02 -4.69
N THR A 28 -9.38 -18.52 -5.25
CA THR A 28 -9.37 -17.51 -6.32
C THR A 28 -8.62 -16.25 -5.86
N MET A 29 -8.94 -15.74 -4.68
CA MET A 29 -8.33 -14.53 -4.12
C MET A 29 -6.83 -14.72 -3.88
N ILE A 30 -6.44 -15.85 -3.26
CA ILE A 30 -5.02 -16.19 -3.06
C ILE A 30 -4.32 -16.33 -4.41
N GLY A 31 -4.91 -17.06 -5.37
CA GLY A 31 -4.33 -17.28 -6.71
C GLY A 31 -4.16 -15.99 -7.50
N MET A 32 -5.15 -15.11 -7.47
CA MET A 32 -5.07 -13.80 -8.11
C MET A 32 -3.93 -12.95 -7.52
N MET A 33 -3.80 -12.89 -6.18
CA MET A 33 -2.77 -12.11 -5.52
C MET A 33 -1.36 -12.71 -5.68
N THR A 34 -1.23 -14.04 -5.62
CA THR A 34 0.07 -14.70 -5.84
C THR A 34 0.52 -14.61 -7.29
N LEU A 35 -0.40 -14.64 -8.27
CA LEU A 35 -0.08 -14.36 -9.67
C LEU A 35 0.41 -12.92 -9.85
N THR A 36 -0.29 -11.96 -9.25
CA THR A 36 0.10 -10.54 -9.30
C THR A 36 1.47 -10.34 -8.65
N LEU A 37 1.71 -10.94 -7.48
CA LEU A 37 3.00 -10.88 -6.81
C LEU A 37 4.12 -11.52 -7.66
N ALA A 38 3.89 -12.69 -8.23
CA ALA A 38 4.87 -13.34 -9.10
C ALA A 38 5.17 -12.52 -10.36
N ALA A 39 4.16 -11.83 -10.90
CA ALA A 39 4.33 -10.95 -12.06
C ALA A 39 5.28 -9.78 -11.75
N THR A 40 5.28 -9.25 -10.52
CA THR A 40 6.20 -8.16 -10.15
C THR A 40 7.68 -8.58 -10.14
N PHE A 41 7.97 -9.88 -10.05
CA PHE A 41 9.35 -10.41 -10.13
C PHE A 41 9.73 -10.87 -11.54
N GLY A 42 8.75 -11.25 -12.36
CA GLY A 42 9.00 -11.94 -13.64
C GLY A 42 8.53 -11.17 -14.87
N THR A 43 8.03 -9.95 -14.73
CA THR A 43 7.67 -9.14 -15.90
C THR A 43 8.96 -8.67 -16.57
N PRO A 44 9.19 -9.05 -17.86
CA PRO A 44 10.35 -8.55 -18.59
C PRO A 44 10.30 -7.01 -18.63
N HIS A 45 11.39 -6.37 -18.30
CA HIS A 45 11.51 -4.94 -18.58
C HIS A 45 11.34 -4.74 -20.09
N PRO A 46 10.53 -3.78 -20.54
CA PRO A 46 10.62 -3.35 -21.91
C PRO A 46 12.08 -2.95 -22.14
N GLY A 47 12.67 -3.32 -23.28
CA GLY A 47 14.03 -2.92 -23.62
C GLY A 47 14.23 -1.41 -23.47
N PRO A 48 15.38 -0.87 -23.83
CA PRO A 48 15.67 0.56 -23.68
C PRO A 48 14.60 1.41 -24.36
N GLN A 49 14.08 2.41 -23.66
CA GLN A 49 13.02 3.29 -24.17
C GLN A 49 13.57 4.60 -24.69
N ARG A 50 14.34 5.32 -23.86
CA ARG A 50 14.93 6.61 -24.25
C ARG A 50 15.96 6.48 -25.37
N PHE A 51 16.69 5.37 -25.38
CA PHE A 51 17.76 5.09 -26.37
C PHE A 51 17.46 3.85 -27.22
N LYS A 52 16.17 3.63 -27.51
CA LYS A 52 15.69 2.47 -28.26
C LYS A 52 16.36 2.31 -29.65
N GLU A 53 16.55 3.42 -30.35
CA GLU A 53 17.11 3.45 -31.70
C GLU A 53 18.65 3.72 -31.69
N ALA A 54 19.25 3.85 -30.47
CA ALA A 54 20.68 4.08 -30.34
C ALA A 54 21.45 2.76 -30.29
N GLN A 55 22.62 2.68 -30.98
CA GLN A 55 23.49 1.51 -30.97
C GLN A 55 24.47 1.56 -29.78
N VAL A 56 25.13 2.70 -29.60
CA VAL A 56 26.14 2.93 -28.57
C VAL A 56 25.89 4.27 -27.89
N VAL A 57 25.91 4.26 -26.56
CA VAL A 57 25.72 5.47 -25.73
C VAL A 57 26.87 5.59 -24.73
N VAL A 58 27.52 6.75 -24.73
CA VAL A 58 28.51 7.13 -23.73
C VAL A 58 27.79 7.90 -22.63
N ALA A 59 27.89 7.44 -21.41
CA ALA A 59 27.16 7.97 -20.25
C ALA A 59 28.08 8.28 -19.04
N PRO A 60 27.72 9.22 -18.18
CA PRO A 60 28.47 9.51 -16.95
C PRO A 60 28.55 8.27 -16.04
N GLN A 61 29.68 8.15 -15.35
CA GLN A 61 29.99 7.03 -14.46
C GLN A 61 29.86 7.43 -12.99
N GLY A 62 29.08 6.67 -12.25
CA GLY A 62 28.96 6.75 -10.78
C GLY A 62 30.00 5.88 -10.07
N PHE A 63 29.71 5.57 -8.81
CA PHE A 63 30.48 4.57 -8.05
C PHE A 63 30.33 3.18 -8.66
N GLU A 64 31.36 2.34 -8.46
CA GLU A 64 31.37 0.93 -8.91
C GLU A 64 31.05 0.74 -10.40
N GLY A 65 31.36 1.73 -11.22
CA GLY A 65 31.09 1.64 -12.66
C GLY A 65 29.62 1.61 -13.04
N ARG A 66 28.72 2.15 -12.22
CA ARG A 66 27.31 2.23 -12.55
C ARG A 66 27.01 3.48 -13.38
N PRO A 67 26.17 3.39 -14.43
CA PRO A 67 25.80 4.57 -15.18
C PRO A 67 24.95 5.54 -14.36
N MET A 68 25.11 6.82 -14.65
CA MET A 68 24.29 7.87 -14.08
C MET A 68 23.32 8.40 -15.12
N LYS A 69 22.10 8.69 -14.67
CA LYS A 69 21.04 9.32 -15.47
C LYS A 69 21.16 10.84 -15.42
N ALA A 70 20.43 11.55 -16.28
CA ALA A 70 20.24 12.99 -16.10
C ALA A 70 19.71 13.31 -14.68
N PRO A 71 20.17 14.38 -14.05
CA PRO A 71 20.93 15.52 -14.62
C PRO A 71 22.47 15.35 -14.66
N ALA A 72 23.03 14.16 -14.43
CA ALA A 72 24.48 13.96 -14.52
C ALA A 72 25.02 14.33 -15.91
N VAL A 73 26.20 14.93 -15.94
CA VAL A 73 26.85 15.40 -17.18
C VAL A 73 28.19 14.71 -17.38
N LEU A 74 28.51 14.47 -18.63
CA LEU A 74 29.82 13.96 -19.08
C LEU A 74 30.91 15.02 -18.86
N PRO A 75 32.13 14.61 -18.46
CA PRO A 75 33.26 15.52 -18.46
C PRO A 75 33.51 16.12 -19.87
N ALA A 76 33.77 17.44 -19.93
CA ALA A 76 33.98 18.14 -21.20
C ALA A 76 35.08 17.51 -22.06
N GLU A 77 36.14 17.00 -21.42
CA GLU A 77 37.24 16.31 -22.08
C GLU A 77 36.79 14.99 -22.76
N VAL A 78 35.88 14.24 -22.14
CA VAL A 78 35.30 13.02 -22.73
C VAL A 78 34.46 13.40 -23.93
N VAL A 79 33.60 14.42 -23.80
CA VAL A 79 32.77 14.93 -24.89
C VAL A 79 33.66 15.33 -26.10
N ALA A 80 34.73 16.08 -25.85
CA ALA A 80 35.66 16.51 -26.92
C ALA A 80 36.37 15.32 -27.59
N ARG A 81 36.90 14.37 -26.82
CA ARG A 81 37.59 13.18 -27.34
C ARG A 81 36.67 12.31 -28.22
N VAL A 82 35.48 12.02 -27.73
CA VAL A 82 34.49 11.18 -28.43
C VAL A 82 34.00 11.88 -29.70
N SER A 83 33.75 13.19 -29.64
CA SER A 83 33.33 13.97 -30.83
C SER A 83 34.44 14.12 -31.87
N ALA A 84 35.73 14.14 -31.46
CA ALA A 84 36.88 14.18 -32.38
C ALA A 84 37.12 12.81 -33.06
N ALA A 85 36.76 11.72 -32.44
CA ALA A 85 36.93 10.36 -32.97
C ALA A 85 35.90 10.01 -34.05
N GLY A 86 34.77 10.69 -34.13
CA GLY A 86 33.75 10.48 -35.15
C GLY A 86 32.41 11.15 -34.80
N LYS A 87 31.39 10.84 -35.60
CA LYS A 87 30.07 11.45 -35.42
C LYS A 87 29.47 11.01 -34.07
N ALA A 88 29.15 11.97 -33.22
CA ALA A 88 28.47 11.77 -31.97
C ALA A 88 27.41 12.85 -31.74
N THR A 89 26.21 12.46 -31.39
CA THR A 89 25.10 13.38 -31.15
C THR A 89 24.92 13.58 -29.67
N PRO A 90 25.03 14.81 -29.14
CA PRO A 90 24.85 15.08 -27.71
C PRO A 90 23.38 15.06 -27.32
N ASP A 91 23.04 14.32 -26.27
CA ASP A 91 21.76 14.42 -25.61
C ASP A 91 21.88 15.33 -24.39
N ARG A 92 20.82 16.15 -24.18
CA ARG A 92 20.65 17.05 -23.06
C ARG A 92 19.24 16.87 -22.52
N SER A 93 19.13 16.42 -21.32
CA SER A 93 17.85 16.25 -20.65
C SER A 93 17.77 17.21 -19.47
N PHE A 94 16.83 18.13 -19.50
CA PHE A 94 16.65 19.15 -18.45
C PHE A 94 15.17 19.35 -18.12
N PRO A 95 14.86 19.69 -16.85
CA PRO A 95 13.48 19.90 -16.46
C PRO A 95 12.90 21.16 -17.10
N VAL A 96 11.71 21.02 -17.67
CA VAL A 96 10.94 22.13 -18.25
C VAL A 96 9.49 22.03 -17.85
N ARG A 97 8.83 23.16 -17.69
CA ARG A 97 7.38 23.23 -17.45
C ARG A 97 6.72 24.07 -18.53
N LEU A 98 5.71 23.50 -19.19
CA LEU A 98 4.86 24.22 -20.13
C LEU A 98 3.61 24.77 -19.44
N SER A 99 3.20 26.01 -19.78
CA SER A 99 1.95 26.63 -19.36
C SER A 99 1.26 27.24 -20.60
N PRO A 100 -0.01 26.90 -20.88
CA PRO A 100 -0.81 25.85 -20.26
C PRO A 100 -0.31 24.44 -20.63
N GLY A 101 -0.30 23.50 -19.72
CA GLY A 101 0.13 22.12 -19.98
C GLY A 101 0.46 21.32 -18.72
N SER A 102 1.03 20.12 -18.88
CA SER A 102 1.36 19.21 -17.79
C SER A 102 2.55 19.68 -16.95
N ALA A 103 2.51 19.41 -15.66
CA ALA A 103 3.66 19.56 -14.76
C ALA A 103 4.64 18.38 -14.97
N GLY A 104 5.95 18.67 -15.08
CA GLY A 104 6.98 17.62 -15.06
C GLY A 104 7.40 17.11 -16.44
N THR A 105 7.46 17.98 -17.45
CA THR A 105 8.00 17.67 -18.76
C THR A 105 9.54 17.74 -18.78
N THR A 106 10.15 16.95 -19.67
CA THR A 106 11.60 16.96 -19.91
C THR A 106 11.90 17.66 -21.22
N GLY A 107 12.84 18.62 -21.18
CA GLY A 107 13.33 19.32 -22.36
C GLY A 107 14.51 18.60 -23.01
N HIS A 108 14.53 18.55 -24.36
CA HIS A 108 15.57 17.90 -25.15
C HIS A 108 15.93 18.74 -26.37
N PRO A 109 17.14 18.57 -26.95
CA PRO A 109 17.42 19.03 -28.28
C PRO A 109 16.64 18.21 -29.31
N TRP A 110 16.23 18.81 -30.41
CA TRP A 110 15.50 18.13 -31.48
C TRP A 110 16.27 16.94 -32.06
N SER A 111 17.59 17.05 -32.15
CA SER A 111 18.46 15.97 -32.65
C SER A 111 18.33 14.68 -31.86
N SER A 112 17.91 14.75 -30.60
CA SER A 112 17.72 13.57 -29.72
C SER A 112 16.34 12.92 -29.82
N ALA A 113 15.41 13.51 -30.57
CA ALA A 113 14.07 12.92 -30.76
C ALA A 113 14.17 11.53 -31.45
N ALA A 114 15.12 11.37 -32.35
CA ALA A 114 15.36 10.13 -33.07
C ALA A 114 15.83 8.98 -32.18
N PHE A 115 16.43 9.24 -31.02
CA PHE A 115 16.98 8.19 -30.14
C PHE A 115 15.87 7.31 -29.50
N ALA A 116 14.73 7.92 -29.21
CA ALA A 116 13.56 7.26 -28.63
C ALA A 116 12.52 6.87 -29.71
N GLY A 117 12.72 7.26 -30.95
CA GLY A 117 11.78 7.02 -32.04
C GLY A 117 10.57 7.96 -32.04
N TYR A 118 10.72 9.21 -31.60
CA TYR A 118 9.68 10.23 -31.75
C TYR A 118 9.48 10.62 -33.21
N HIS A 119 8.24 10.63 -33.69
CA HIS A 119 7.87 11.00 -35.04
C HIS A 119 6.94 12.21 -35.01
N LEU A 120 7.19 13.16 -35.96
CA LEU A 120 6.27 14.28 -36.15
C LEU A 120 4.92 13.80 -36.65
N VAL A 121 3.87 14.08 -35.86
CA VAL A 121 2.46 13.82 -36.23
C VAL A 121 1.89 14.99 -37.04
N ALA A 122 2.32 16.22 -36.73
CA ALA A 122 1.93 17.43 -37.46
C ALA A 122 2.98 18.55 -37.25
N GLY A 123 3.01 19.49 -38.16
CA GLY A 123 3.92 20.64 -38.09
C GLY A 123 5.31 20.33 -38.66
N ARG A 124 6.33 20.97 -38.14
CA ARG A 124 7.73 20.85 -38.53
C ARG A 124 8.69 20.82 -37.33
N ALA A 125 9.96 20.45 -37.59
CA ALA A 125 11.03 20.56 -36.60
C ALA A 125 11.31 22.03 -36.19
N PRO A 126 11.75 22.30 -34.96
CA PRO A 126 12.11 23.63 -34.47
C PRO A 126 13.45 24.06 -35.11
N GLN A 127 13.49 25.23 -35.72
CA GLN A 127 14.68 25.80 -36.37
C GLN A 127 15.20 27.04 -35.66
N ALA A 128 14.27 27.85 -35.10
CA ALA A 128 14.63 29.06 -34.38
C ALA A 128 14.71 28.83 -32.87
N PRO A 129 15.42 29.68 -32.10
CA PRO A 129 15.56 29.54 -30.65
C PRO A 129 14.23 29.68 -29.86
N ASP A 130 13.24 30.38 -30.48
CA ASP A 130 11.90 30.58 -29.88
C ASP A 130 10.86 29.51 -30.30
N GLU A 131 11.30 28.45 -31.00
CA GLU A 131 10.44 27.39 -31.49
C GLU A 131 10.57 26.11 -30.66
N ILE A 132 9.45 25.45 -30.39
CA ILE A 132 9.40 24.15 -29.74
C ILE A 132 8.46 23.17 -30.44
N VAL A 133 8.72 21.87 -30.19
CA VAL A 133 7.85 20.75 -30.55
C VAL A 133 7.42 20.05 -29.28
N VAL A 134 6.14 19.73 -29.16
CA VAL A 134 5.56 19.12 -27.94
C VAL A 134 5.28 17.65 -28.20
N GLY A 135 5.77 16.78 -27.33
CA GLY A 135 5.50 15.35 -27.37
C GLY A 135 4.06 15.03 -26.91
N GLY A 136 3.33 14.22 -27.69
CA GLY A 136 1.95 13.85 -27.34
C GLY A 136 0.94 15.00 -27.37
N GLY A 137 1.32 16.16 -27.90
CA GLY A 137 0.46 17.34 -27.95
C GLY A 137 -0.69 17.22 -28.95
N GLU A 138 -1.75 17.98 -28.72
CA GLU A 138 -2.83 18.11 -29.69
C GLU A 138 -2.41 19.00 -30.86
N ARG A 139 -2.89 18.71 -32.05
CA ARG A 139 -2.64 19.53 -33.26
C ARG A 139 -3.10 20.97 -33.12
N SER A 140 -4.07 21.21 -32.24
CA SER A 140 -4.58 22.57 -31.93
C SER A 140 -3.55 23.48 -31.26
N LEU A 141 -2.47 22.93 -30.72
CA LEU A 141 -1.39 23.69 -30.09
C LEU A 141 -0.45 24.31 -31.10
N ILE A 142 -0.42 23.84 -32.36
CA ILE A 142 0.48 24.33 -33.41
C ILE A 142 0.15 25.81 -33.73
N GLU A 143 1.21 26.62 -33.85
CA GLU A 143 1.19 28.10 -34.01
C GLU A 143 0.73 28.86 -32.73
N GLY A 144 0.35 28.14 -31.67
CA GLY A 144 0.12 28.71 -30.36
C GLY A 144 1.41 29.16 -29.68
N GLN A 145 1.27 30.07 -28.71
CA GLN A 145 2.34 30.43 -27.77
C GLN A 145 2.23 29.65 -26.49
N ALA A 146 3.34 29.06 -26.07
CA ALA A 146 3.47 28.38 -24.76
C ALA A 146 4.57 29.08 -23.96
N GLN A 147 4.37 29.17 -22.65
CA GLN A 147 5.42 29.62 -21.74
C GLN A 147 6.16 28.40 -21.22
N ALA A 148 7.45 28.28 -21.50
CA ALA A 148 8.32 27.25 -20.94
C ALA A 148 9.15 27.83 -19.80
N THR A 149 9.03 27.25 -18.61
CA THR A 149 9.84 27.60 -17.43
C THR A 149 10.94 26.56 -17.27
N THR A 150 12.19 27.01 -17.23
CA THR A 150 13.40 26.19 -17.10
C THR A 150 14.25 26.72 -15.93
N SER A 151 15.39 26.11 -15.65
CA SER A 151 16.37 26.61 -14.67
C SER A 151 16.90 28.03 -14.97
N LYS A 152 16.79 28.50 -16.20
CA LYS A 152 17.18 29.85 -16.65
C LYS A 152 16.02 30.88 -16.54
N GLY A 153 14.85 30.46 -16.06
CA GLY A 153 13.64 31.26 -15.98
C GLY A 153 12.58 30.92 -17.05
N ALA A 154 11.52 31.73 -17.08
CA ALA A 154 10.41 31.56 -18.02
C ALA A 154 10.70 32.23 -19.37
N GLY A 155 10.49 31.50 -20.46
CA GLY A 155 10.57 31.98 -21.84
C GLY A 155 9.26 31.75 -22.58
N ARG A 156 8.95 32.59 -23.58
CA ARG A 156 7.83 32.37 -24.48
C ARG A 156 8.33 31.69 -25.75
N TYR A 157 7.67 30.61 -26.13
CA TYR A 157 8.03 29.80 -27.30
C TYR A 157 6.79 29.59 -28.18
N ARG A 158 7.02 29.49 -29.49
CA ARG A 158 6.00 29.13 -30.46
C ARG A 158 6.01 27.63 -30.68
N VAL A 159 4.87 26.95 -30.56
CA VAL A 159 4.74 25.54 -30.88
C VAL A 159 4.67 25.36 -32.40
N VAL A 160 5.71 24.76 -33.01
CA VAL A 160 5.78 24.59 -34.48
C VAL A 160 5.45 23.19 -34.93
N GLY A 161 5.35 22.24 -33.99
CA GLY A 161 5.01 20.84 -34.27
C GLY A 161 4.62 20.07 -33.05
N VAL A 162 4.02 18.90 -33.27
CA VAL A 162 3.70 17.91 -32.28
C VAL A 162 4.16 16.52 -32.70
N THR A 163 4.67 15.72 -31.75
CA THR A 163 5.05 14.33 -32.01
C THR A 163 3.99 13.39 -31.43
N ASP A 164 4.13 12.09 -31.72
CA ASP A 164 3.46 11.02 -31.00
C ASP A 164 3.79 11.06 -29.50
N ALA A 165 2.85 10.52 -28.68
CA ALA A 165 3.03 10.36 -27.26
C ALA A 165 3.79 9.06 -26.96
N LEU A 166 4.91 9.15 -26.25
CA LEU A 166 5.57 7.97 -25.70
C LEU A 166 5.20 7.83 -24.23
N TRP A 167 4.97 6.62 -23.80
CA TRP A 167 4.42 6.32 -22.46
C TRP A 167 5.39 6.61 -21.30
N PHE A 168 6.67 6.72 -21.59
CA PHE A 168 7.72 6.80 -20.57
C PHE A 168 8.14 8.24 -20.24
N GLU A 169 7.77 9.22 -21.07
CA GLU A 169 8.24 10.60 -20.93
C GLU A 169 7.29 11.61 -21.59
N ASP A 170 7.03 12.71 -20.90
CA ASP A 170 6.44 13.90 -21.50
C ASP A 170 7.57 14.80 -21.97
N ALA A 171 7.86 14.80 -23.27
CA ALA A 171 9.01 15.51 -23.86
C ALA A 171 8.63 16.84 -24.50
N VAL A 172 9.53 17.80 -24.41
CA VAL A 172 9.50 19.06 -25.17
C VAL A 172 10.82 19.21 -25.89
N PHE A 173 10.77 19.37 -27.21
CA PHE A 173 11.96 19.49 -28.02
C PHE A 173 12.19 20.94 -28.41
N PHE A 174 13.41 21.42 -28.13
CA PHE A 174 13.93 22.73 -28.52
C PHE A 174 14.86 22.60 -29.74
N SER A 175 15.13 23.72 -30.41
CA SER A 175 16.26 23.70 -31.37
C SER A 175 17.55 23.35 -30.64
N ASP A 176 18.49 22.66 -31.31
CA ASP A 176 19.74 22.19 -30.67
C ASP A 176 20.55 23.35 -30.07
N ALA A 177 20.54 24.51 -30.71
CA ALA A 177 21.19 25.71 -30.19
C ALA A 177 20.55 26.23 -28.92
N GLU A 178 19.21 26.24 -28.84
CA GLU A 178 18.48 26.69 -27.67
C GLU A 178 18.63 25.69 -26.53
N ALA A 179 18.55 24.39 -26.80
CA ALA A 179 18.78 23.35 -25.80
C ALA A 179 20.20 23.46 -25.20
N GLN A 180 21.21 23.75 -25.99
CA GLN A 180 22.59 23.99 -25.54
C GLN A 180 22.68 25.25 -24.66
N ARG A 181 21.94 26.33 -24.99
CA ARG A 181 21.89 27.56 -24.19
C ARG A 181 21.23 27.32 -22.83
N LEU A 182 20.13 26.55 -22.81
CA LEU A 182 19.37 26.23 -21.60
C LEU A 182 20.11 25.25 -20.70
N SER A 183 20.71 24.21 -21.29
CA SER A 183 21.51 23.19 -20.62
C SER A 183 22.83 22.98 -21.32
N PRO A 184 23.91 23.67 -20.93
CA PRO A 184 25.22 23.55 -21.57
C PRO A 184 25.85 22.16 -21.41
N GLY A 185 25.55 21.46 -20.30
CA GLY A 185 26.09 20.13 -20.03
C GLY A 185 25.55 19.08 -21.00
N VAL A 186 26.36 18.10 -21.33
CA VAL A 186 25.98 16.94 -22.16
C VAL A 186 25.73 15.77 -21.20
N ASN A 187 24.51 15.23 -21.17
CA ASN A 187 24.19 14.11 -20.31
C ASN A 187 24.69 12.79 -20.91
N THR A 188 24.51 12.59 -22.20
CA THR A 188 24.98 11.40 -22.90
C THR A 188 25.39 11.76 -24.30
N LEU A 189 26.23 10.90 -24.92
CA LEU A 189 26.60 10.99 -26.36
C LEU A 189 26.13 9.72 -27.06
N VAL A 190 25.33 9.87 -28.10
CA VAL A 190 24.87 8.77 -28.95
C VAL A 190 25.73 8.72 -30.19
N THR A 191 26.25 7.53 -30.51
CA THR A 191 27.17 7.34 -31.65
C THR A 191 27.02 5.94 -32.22
N ASP A 192 27.46 5.77 -33.46
CA ASP A 192 27.52 4.49 -34.18
C ASP A 192 28.95 3.92 -34.21
N GLN A 193 29.90 4.52 -33.47
CA GLN A 193 31.29 4.08 -33.39
C GLN A 193 31.43 2.76 -32.64
N ASN A 194 32.56 2.05 -32.86
CA ASN A 194 32.83 0.79 -32.18
C ASN A 194 32.96 0.98 -30.66
N ALA A 195 32.19 0.21 -29.89
CA ALA A 195 32.12 0.31 -28.44
C ALA A 195 33.48 -0.01 -27.74
N GLU A 196 34.28 -0.95 -28.26
CA GLU A 196 35.57 -1.30 -27.67
C GLU A 196 36.58 -0.16 -27.83
N GLN A 197 36.62 0.47 -29.03
CA GLN A 197 37.48 1.61 -29.27
C GLN A 197 37.09 2.80 -28.41
N LEU A 198 35.77 3.04 -28.24
CA LEU A 198 35.27 4.09 -27.37
C LEU A 198 35.60 3.82 -25.91
N SER A 199 35.48 2.58 -25.42
CA SER A 199 35.83 2.22 -24.05
C SER A 199 37.31 2.51 -23.74
N ALA A 200 38.21 2.23 -24.69
CA ALA A 200 39.62 2.61 -24.57
C ALA A 200 39.81 4.14 -24.60
N LEU A 201 39.04 4.87 -25.41
CA LEU A 201 39.15 6.32 -25.56
C LEU A 201 38.65 7.09 -24.31
N VAL A 202 37.57 6.63 -23.68
CA VAL A 202 37.01 7.29 -22.48
C VAL A 202 37.79 7.00 -21.18
N GLY A 203 38.62 5.93 -21.17
CA GLY A 203 39.62 5.69 -20.14
C GLY A 203 39.10 5.60 -18.71
N GLY A 204 37.88 5.04 -18.51
CA GLY A 204 37.23 4.90 -17.19
C GLY A 204 36.61 6.20 -16.65
N GLN A 205 36.61 7.30 -17.40
CA GLN A 205 35.93 8.54 -16.98
C GLN A 205 34.44 8.56 -17.35
N ALA A 206 34.01 7.66 -18.22
CA ALA A 206 32.63 7.46 -18.64
C ALA A 206 32.39 5.98 -18.96
N LEU A 207 31.15 5.60 -19.13
CA LEU A 207 30.73 4.25 -19.51
C LEU A 207 30.26 4.24 -20.94
N VAL A 208 30.63 3.18 -21.65
CA VAL A 208 30.11 2.88 -22.99
C VAL A 208 29.08 1.76 -22.84
N LEU A 209 27.83 2.04 -23.19
CA LEU A 209 26.69 1.15 -23.02
C LEU A 209 26.12 0.76 -24.37
N THR A 210 25.68 -0.48 -24.50
CA THR A 210 25.10 -1.05 -25.71
C THR A 210 23.95 -1.99 -25.37
N ALA A 211 23.07 -2.23 -26.31
CA ALA A 211 21.97 -3.20 -26.20
C ALA A 211 21.13 -3.05 -24.89
N ASP A 212 20.97 -4.11 -24.14
CA ASP A 212 20.15 -4.14 -22.94
C ASP A 212 20.67 -3.25 -21.79
N ASP A 213 21.97 -2.93 -21.76
CA ASP A 213 22.53 -2.03 -20.76
C ASP A 213 22.02 -0.60 -20.91
N LEU A 214 21.48 -0.22 -22.06
CA LEU A 214 20.85 1.09 -22.29
C LEU A 214 19.60 1.30 -21.45
N THR A 215 18.93 0.24 -20.99
CA THR A 215 17.78 0.32 -20.07
C THR A 215 18.12 1.01 -18.75
N ARG A 216 19.41 0.97 -18.35
CA ARG A 216 19.91 1.63 -17.15
C ARG A 216 19.89 3.15 -17.22
N LEU A 217 19.75 3.71 -18.43
CA LEU A 217 19.67 5.16 -18.69
C LEU A 217 18.23 5.66 -18.82
N ASP A 218 17.25 4.78 -18.88
CA ASP A 218 15.85 5.20 -18.99
C ASP A 218 15.46 6.11 -17.82
N PRO A 219 14.66 7.17 -18.06
CA PRO A 219 14.26 8.11 -17.01
C PRO A 219 13.58 7.41 -15.85
N ASP A 220 13.81 7.87 -14.62
CA ASP A 220 13.09 7.38 -13.43
C ASP A 220 11.61 7.78 -13.47
N SER A 221 11.26 8.83 -14.23
CA SER A 221 9.89 9.25 -14.52
C SER A 221 9.05 8.20 -15.22
N THR A 222 9.66 7.20 -15.86
CA THR A 222 8.94 6.00 -16.32
C THR A 222 8.19 5.32 -15.17
N GLY A 223 8.42 5.76 -13.93
CA GLY A 223 7.80 5.21 -12.73
C GLY A 223 8.05 3.71 -12.54
N GLY A 224 8.78 3.10 -13.48
CA GLY A 224 8.86 1.66 -13.64
C GLY A 224 9.36 0.97 -12.38
N ALA A 225 10.52 1.34 -11.89
CA ALA A 225 11.12 0.70 -10.72
C ALA A 225 10.33 0.99 -9.42
N GLN A 226 9.96 2.25 -9.20
CA GLN A 226 9.21 2.63 -7.99
C GLN A 226 7.76 2.13 -8.02
N ALA A 227 7.08 2.26 -9.17
CA ALA A 227 5.73 1.73 -9.33
C ALA A 227 5.70 0.20 -9.22
N LEU A 228 6.72 -0.48 -9.76
CA LEU A 228 6.86 -1.93 -9.63
C LEU A 228 7.13 -2.33 -8.17
N ALA A 229 8.01 -1.62 -7.45
CA ALA A 229 8.26 -1.84 -6.02
C ALA A 229 7.00 -1.60 -5.19
N ASN A 230 6.22 -0.56 -5.50
CA ASN A 230 4.94 -0.29 -4.86
C ASN A 230 3.92 -1.41 -5.16
N ALA A 231 3.81 -1.84 -6.42
CA ALA A 231 2.95 -2.95 -6.82
C ALA A 231 3.34 -4.26 -6.14
N GLN A 232 4.65 -4.57 -6.06
CA GLN A 232 5.20 -5.74 -5.38
C GLN A 232 4.85 -5.73 -3.89
N ALA A 233 5.08 -4.63 -3.26
CA ALA A 233 4.82 -4.48 -1.84
C ALA A 233 3.31 -4.53 -1.52
N MET A 234 2.46 -3.93 -2.38
CA MET A 234 1.01 -4.03 -2.27
C MET A 234 0.52 -5.48 -2.49
N ALA A 235 1.00 -6.14 -3.54
CA ALA A 235 0.64 -7.53 -3.83
C ALA A 235 1.11 -8.48 -2.71
N GLY A 236 2.28 -8.24 -2.12
CA GLY A 236 2.83 -9.02 -1.00
C GLY A 236 1.97 -8.92 0.26
N SER A 237 1.68 -7.71 0.73
CA SER A 237 0.83 -7.48 1.91
C SER A 237 -0.59 -8.01 1.70
N THR A 238 -1.18 -7.74 0.52
CA THR A 238 -2.52 -8.25 0.17
C THR A 238 -2.56 -9.78 0.12
N THR A 239 -1.49 -10.43 -0.38
CA THR A 239 -1.40 -11.90 -0.38
C THR A 239 -1.43 -12.45 1.03
N GLY A 240 -0.65 -11.89 1.97
CA GLY A 240 -0.64 -12.29 3.38
C GLY A 240 -2.02 -12.16 4.02
N LEU A 241 -2.68 -11.02 3.83
CA LEU A 241 -4.03 -10.76 4.33
C LEU A 241 -5.06 -11.70 3.70
N ALA A 242 -4.97 -11.95 2.39
CA ALA A 242 -5.85 -12.86 1.67
C ALA A 242 -5.75 -14.29 2.21
N VAL A 243 -4.54 -14.78 2.44
CA VAL A 243 -4.30 -16.10 3.03
C VAL A 243 -4.90 -16.17 4.44
N PHE A 244 -4.65 -15.16 5.28
CA PHE A 244 -5.19 -15.11 6.63
C PHE A 244 -6.73 -15.18 6.64
N VAL A 245 -7.39 -14.30 5.87
CA VAL A 245 -8.86 -14.24 5.81
C VAL A 245 -9.43 -15.52 5.23
N ALA A 246 -8.85 -16.05 4.12
CA ALA A 246 -9.32 -17.26 3.48
C ALA A 246 -9.21 -18.49 4.39
N VAL A 247 -8.04 -18.70 5.01
CA VAL A 247 -7.83 -19.82 5.95
C VAL A 247 -8.79 -19.71 7.14
N PHE A 248 -8.95 -18.50 7.69
CA PHE A 248 -9.86 -18.28 8.81
C PHE A 248 -11.33 -18.60 8.44
N VAL A 249 -11.80 -18.08 7.31
CA VAL A 249 -13.17 -18.30 6.83
C VAL A 249 -13.42 -19.77 6.51
N VAL A 250 -12.46 -20.43 5.87
CA VAL A 250 -12.56 -21.87 5.55
C VAL A 250 -12.65 -22.71 6.82
N ILE A 251 -11.76 -22.45 7.80
CA ILE A 251 -11.79 -23.15 9.09
C ILE A 251 -13.14 -22.92 9.80
N ALA A 252 -13.65 -21.68 9.83
CA ALA A 252 -14.94 -21.35 10.44
C ALA A 252 -16.11 -22.08 9.74
N THR A 253 -16.10 -22.12 8.40
CA THR A 253 -17.14 -22.75 7.58
C THR A 253 -17.16 -24.28 7.76
N PHE A 254 -16.00 -24.93 7.74
CA PHE A 254 -15.91 -26.39 7.98
C PHE A 254 -16.24 -26.73 9.45
N ALA A 255 -15.83 -25.91 10.41
CA ALA A 255 -16.21 -26.08 11.81
C ALA A 255 -17.73 -26.06 11.99
N PHE A 256 -18.39 -25.09 11.34
CA PHE A 256 -19.83 -24.97 11.38
C PHE A 256 -20.56 -26.14 10.65
N ALA A 257 -20.11 -26.51 9.47
CA ALA A 257 -20.67 -27.64 8.71
C ALA A 257 -20.57 -28.97 9.47
N THR A 258 -19.45 -29.19 10.16
CA THR A 258 -19.25 -30.41 10.97
C THR A 258 -20.12 -30.41 12.21
N GLU A 259 -20.30 -29.24 12.87
CA GLU A 259 -21.19 -29.14 14.06
C GLU A 259 -22.65 -29.42 13.70
N GLN A 260 -23.14 -28.99 12.53
CA GLN A 260 -24.49 -29.33 12.06
C GLN A 260 -24.73 -30.84 11.92
N ARG A 261 -23.67 -31.59 11.58
CA ARG A 261 -23.74 -33.06 11.37
C ARG A 261 -23.37 -33.88 12.60
N ARG A 262 -23.17 -33.21 13.75
CA ARG A 262 -22.70 -33.87 15.00
C ARG A 262 -23.57 -35.06 15.39
N ARG A 263 -24.91 -34.93 15.28
CA ARG A 263 -25.86 -36.01 15.61
C ARG A 263 -25.74 -37.19 14.67
N GLU A 264 -25.58 -36.97 13.36
CA GLU A 264 -25.37 -38.02 12.36
C GLU A 264 -24.08 -38.81 12.60
N LEU A 265 -23.00 -38.06 12.88
CA LEU A 265 -21.69 -38.64 13.16
C LEU A 265 -21.70 -39.46 14.46
N ALA A 266 -22.49 -39.04 15.46
CA ALA A 266 -22.70 -39.81 16.68
C ALA A 266 -23.55 -41.06 16.45
N LEU A 267 -24.62 -40.99 15.63
CA LEU A 267 -25.43 -42.14 15.25
C LEU A 267 -24.59 -43.22 14.50
N MET A 268 -23.72 -42.84 13.59
CA MET A 268 -22.77 -43.78 12.94
C MET A 268 -21.90 -44.52 13.96
N ARG A 269 -21.48 -43.81 15.03
CA ARG A 269 -20.70 -44.44 16.13
C ARG A 269 -21.56 -45.42 16.96
N LEU A 270 -22.85 -45.14 17.14
CA LEU A 270 -23.75 -46.03 17.84
C LEU A 270 -23.99 -47.32 17.02
N VAL A 271 -23.99 -47.22 15.71
CA VAL A 271 -24.09 -48.37 14.79
C VAL A 271 -22.76 -49.13 14.63
N GLY A 272 -21.69 -48.75 15.37
CA GLY A 272 -20.42 -49.47 15.45
C GLY A 272 -19.27 -48.87 14.62
N ALA A 273 -19.41 -47.68 14.04
CA ALA A 273 -18.30 -47.07 13.33
C ALA A 273 -17.20 -46.60 14.33
N SER A 274 -15.96 -46.99 14.05
CA SER A 274 -14.83 -46.58 14.87
C SER A 274 -14.51 -45.10 14.70
N PRO A 275 -13.93 -44.43 15.72
CA PRO A 275 -13.52 -43.01 15.62
C PRO A 275 -12.59 -42.71 14.42
N ARG A 276 -11.71 -43.66 14.09
CA ARG A 276 -10.79 -43.59 12.94
C ARG A 276 -11.54 -43.64 11.59
N GLN A 277 -12.62 -44.45 11.50
CA GLN A 277 -13.44 -44.52 10.27
C GLN A 277 -14.20 -43.22 10.05
N VAL A 278 -14.85 -42.65 11.10
CA VAL A 278 -15.56 -41.39 11.03
C VAL A 278 -14.59 -40.25 10.63
N ARG A 279 -13.41 -40.23 11.26
CA ARG A 279 -12.36 -39.26 10.93
C ARG A 279 -11.90 -39.34 9.47
N ARG A 280 -11.59 -40.51 8.97
CA ARG A 280 -11.19 -40.74 7.55
C ARG A 280 -12.31 -40.40 6.57
N MET A 281 -13.56 -40.60 6.92
CA MET A 281 -14.70 -40.20 6.10
C MET A 281 -14.82 -38.68 5.98
N VAL A 282 -14.81 -37.95 7.10
CA VAL A 282 -14.94 -36.48 7.10
C VAL A 282 -13.74 -35.80 6.47
N LEU A 283 -12.51 -36.33 6.67
CA LEU A 283 -11.31 -35.84 5.97
C LEU A 283 -11.37 -36.12 4.48
N GLY A 284 -11.93 -37.25 4.07
CA GLY A 284 -12.16 -37.60 2.66
C GLY A 284 -13.18 -36.66 1.98
N GLU A 285 -14.27 -36.34 2.67
CA GLU A 285 -15.25 -35.34 2.20
C GLU A 285 -14.60 -33.94 2.07
N ALA A 286 -13.84 -33.49 3.07
CA ALA A 286 -13.13 -32.23 3.05
C ALA A 286 -12.07 -32.18 1.94
N LEU A 287 -11.36 -33.28 1.71
CA LEU A 287 -10.37 -33.39 0.63
C LEU A 287 -11.06 -33.28 -0.75
N LEU A 288 -12.15 -33.97 -0.98
CA LEU A 288 -12.88 -33.96 -2.27
C LEU A 288 -13.44 -32.55 -2.55
N ILE A 289 -14.06 -31.91 -1.55
CA ILE A 289 -14.54 -30.53 -1.66
C ILE A 289 -13.38 -29.57 -1.86
N GLY A 290 -12.30 -29.76 -1.09
CA GLY A 290 -11.08 -29.00 -1.15
C GLY A 290 -10.43 -29.01 -2.53
N LEU A 291 -10.28 -30.20 -3.10
CA LEU A 291 -9.74 -30.40 -4.45
C LEU A 291 -10.63 -29.72 -5.52
N ALA A 292 -11.94 -29.99 -5.50
CA ALA A 292 -12.87 -29.40 -6.46
C ALA A 292 -12.90 -27.86 -6.37
N ALA A 293 -12.95 -27.32 -5.16
CA ALA A 293 -12.97 -25.88 -4.92
C ALA A 293 -11.63 -25.21 -5.28
N ALA A 294 -10.50 -25.85 -4.95
CA ALA A 294 -9.18 -25.34 -5.30
C ALA A 294 -8.96 -25.32 -6.81
N VAL A 295 -9.41 -26.37 -7.54
CA VAL A 295 -9.39 -26.38 -9.03
C VAL A 295 -10.24 -25.22 -9.57
N ALA A 296 -11.48 -25.06 -9.08
CA ALA A 296 -12.35 -23.98 -9.51
C ALA A 296 -11.71 -22.60 -9.22
N GLY A 297 -11.09 -22.43 -8.05
CA GLY A 297 -10.38 -21.21 -7.68
C GLY A 297 -9.17 -20.93 -8.58
N CYS A 298 -8.38 -21.94 -8.92
CA CYS A 298 -7.24 -21.81 -9.84
C CYS A 298 -7.65 -21.46 -11.27
N VAL A 299 -8.85 -21.90 -11.71
CA VAL A 299 -9.41 -21.53 -13.03
C VAL A 299 -9.93 -20.09 -13.01
N LEU A 300 -10.57 -19.66 -11.92
CA LEU A 300 -11.11 -18.30 -11.79
C LEU A 300 -10.02 -17.24 -11.54
N ALA A 301 -8.93 -17.58 -10.86
CA ALA A 301 -7.88 -16.64 -10.49
C ALA A 301 -7.31 -15.87 -11.69
N PRO A 302 -6.87 -16.50 -12.80
CA PRO A 302 -6.37 -15.78 -13.98
C PRO A 302 -7.42 -14.85 -14.60
N LEU A 303 -8.71 -15.24 -14.58
CA LEU A 303 -9.79 -14.40 -15.10
C LEU A 303 -9.97 -13.13 -14.25
N CYS A 304 -9.80 -13.25 -12.93
CA CYS A 304 -9.90 -12.11 -12.01
C CYS A 304 -8.67 -11.20 -12.05
N THR A 305 -7.53 -11.64 -12.59
CA THR A 305 -6.36 -10.76 -12.77
C THR A 305 -6.58 -9.71 -13.85
N VAL A 306 -7.44 -9.94 -14.83
CA VAL A 306 -7.70 -8.99 -15.93
C VAL A 306 -8.30 -7.66 -15.42
N PRO A 307 -9.45 -7.67 -14.71
CA PRO A 307 -9.99 -6.43 -14.15
C PRO A 307 -9.07 -5.80 -13.09
N LEU A 308 -8.34 -6.61 -12.31
CA LEU A 308 -7.37 -6.11 -11.34
C LEU A 308 -6.26 -5.33 -12.04
N ARG A 309 -5.66 -5.89 -13.10
CA ARG A 309 -4.64 -5.21 -13.91
C ARG A 309 -5.15 -3.88 -14.47
N SER A 310 -6.34 -3.88 -15.11
CA SER A 310 -6.93 -2.67 -15.68
C SER A 310 -7.10 -1.58 -14.62
N TRP A 311 -7.51 -1.98 -13.41
CA TRP A 311 -7.64 -1.05 -12.29
C TRP A 311 -6.27 -0.55 -11.81
N MET A 312 -5.26 -1.41 -11.66
CA MET A 312 -3.90 -1.02 -11.25
C MET A 312 -3.29 0.00 -12.21
N LEU A 313 -3.50 -0.19 -13.52
CA LEU A 313 -3.04 0.76 -14.53
C LEU A 313 -3.80 2.09 -14.48
N GLY A 314 -5.13 2.05 -14.34
CA GLY A 314 -5.95 3.26 -14.29
C GLY A 314 -5.72 4.15 -13.05
N HIS A 315 -5.11 3.60 -11.99
CA HIS A 315 -4.80 4.34 -10.77
C HIS A 315 -3.29 4.51 -10.53
N ASN A 316 -2.48 4.29 -11.56
CA ASN A 316 -1.00 4.42 -11.51
C ASN A 316 -0.33 3.61 -10.38
N VAL A 317 -0.93 2.48 -10.00
CA VAL A 317 -0.37 1.56 -8.99
C VAL A 317 0.71 0.66 -9.59
N ALA A 318 0.61 0.38 -10.88
CA ALA A 318 1.60 -0.39 -11.64
C ALA A 318 2.00 0.37 -12.91
N PRO A 319 3.21 0.15 -13.44
CA PRO A 319 3.64 0.78 -14.69
C PRO A 319 2.77 0.35 -15.86
N SER A 320 2.66 1.19 -16.89
CA SER A 320 1.80 0.96 -18.07
C SER A 320 2.07 -0.35 -18.81
N TRP A 321 3.32 -0.79 -18.79
CA TRP A 321 3.78 -2.03 -19.41
C TRP A 321 3.60 -3.28 -18.53
N PHE A 322 3.11 -3.12 -17.27
CA PHE A 322 2.93 -4.23 -16.36
C PHE A 322 1.92 -5.25 -16.89
N THR A 323 2.35 -6.51 -16.96
CA THR A 323 1.51 -7.62 -17.38
C THR A 323 1.51 -8.71 -16.31
N ILE A 324 0.39 -9.43 -16.20
CA ILE A 324 0.28 -10.57 -15.29
C ILE A 324 0.21 -11.83 -16.17
N PRO A 325 1.36 -12.44 -16.49
CA PRO A 325 1.40 -13.63 -17.32
C PRO A 325 0.81 -14.82 -16.57
N PHE A 326 0.29 -15.77 -17.31
CA PHE A 326 -0.11 -17.07 -16.75
C PHE A 326 1.15 -17.79 -16.24
N ASN A 327 1.19 -18.08 -14.94
CA ASN A 327 2.25 -18.84 -14.31
C ASN A 327 1.66 -19.97 -13.46
N PRO A 328 2.00 -21.22 -13.72
CA PRO A 328 1.43 -22.36 -13.00
C PRO A 328 1.95 -22.47 -11.55
N LEU A 329 3.15 -21.98 -11.24
CA LEU A 329 3.76 -22.13 -9.90
C LEU A 329 2.98 -21.42 -8.80
N PRO A 330 2.61 -20.11 -8.92
CA PRO A 330 1.75 -19.43 -7.96
C PRO A 330 0.36 -20.09 -7.84
N LEU A 331 -0.18 -20.61 -8.93
CA LEU A 331 -1.46 -21.34 -8.91
C LEU A 331 -1.36 -22.66 -8.16
N LEU A 332 -0.28 -23.43 -8.33
CA LEU A 332 -0.01 -24.62 -7.54
C LEU A 332 0.14 -24.32 -6.05
N LEU A 333 0.78 -23.22 -5.71
CA LEU A 333 0.89 -22.78 -4.31
C LEU A 333 -0.48 -22.43 -3.73
N SER A 334 -1.30 -21.67 -4.45
CA SER A 334 -2.66 -21.32 -4.02
C SER A 334 -3.57 -22.56 -3.92
N PHE A 335 -3.44 -23.50 -4.84
CA PHE A 335 -4.10 -24.81 -4.77
C PHE A 335 -3.72 -25.57 -3.50
N ALA A 336 -2.42 -25.68 -3.21
CA ALA A 336 -1.92 -26.36 -2.02
C ALA A 336 -2.42 -25.70 -0.73
N ILE A 337 -2.40 -24.36 -0.66
CA ILE A 337 -2.93 -23.59 0.49
C ILE A 337 -4.43 -23.85 0.66
N GLY A 338 -5.22 -23.83 -0.44
CA GLY A 338 -6.66 -24.11 -0.42
C GLY A 338 -6.98 -25.50 0.11
N VAL A 339 -6.29 -26.52 -0.39
CA VAL A 339 -6.48 -27.91 0.08
C VAL A 339 -6.02 -28.05 1.54
N ALA A 340 -4.89 -27.47 1.90
CA ALA A 340 -4.40 -27.49 3.28
C ALA A 340 -5.37 -26.81 4.25
N ALA A 341 -5.96 -25.67 3.88
CA ALA A 341 -6.96 -24.97 4.66
C ALA A 341 -8.23 -25.82 4.89
N ALA A 342 -8.71 -26.51 3.85
CA ALA A 342 -9.86 -27.42 3.95
C ALA A 342 -9.58 -28.59 4.91
N LEU A 343 -8.38 -29.19 4.81
CA LEU A 343 -7.97 -30.31 5.69
C LEU A 343 -7.78 -29.81 7.14
N ALA A 344 -7.15 -28.66 7.33
CA ALA A 344 -6.95 -28.06 8.67
C ALA A 344 -8.28 -27.70 9.34
N GLY A 345 -9.22 -27.10 8.58
CA GLY A 345 -10.57 -26.76 9.07
C GLY A 345 -11.35 -27.98 9.52
N SER A 346 -11.32 -29.06 8.72
CA SER A 346 -11.97 -30.32 9.06
C SER A 346 -11.24 -31.05 10.21
N ALA A 347 -9.91 -31.07 10.23
CA ALA A 347 -9.12 -31.71 11.29
C ALA A 347 -9.37 -31.09 12.66
N ALA A 348 -9.42 -29.73 12.72
CA ALA A 348 -9.71 -29.01 13.97
C ALA A 348 -11.07 -29.41 14.61
N THR A 349 -12.05 -29.78 13.79
CA THR A 349 -13.37 -30.23 14.25
C THR A 349 -13.42 -31.71 14.62
N LEU A 350 -12.63 -32.54 13.95
CA LEU A 350 -12.58 -33.98 14.13
C LEU A 350 -11.98 -34.41 15.49
N VAL A 351 -11.05 -33.64 16.01
CA VAL A 351 -10.53 -33.85 17.38
C VAL A 351 -11.70 -33.81 18.38
N ARG A 352 -12.72 -32.98 18.14
CA ARG A 352 -13.93 -32.91 19.00
C ARG A 352 -14.86 -34.11 18.81
N VAL A 353 -15.10 -34.46 17.53
CA VAL A 353 -16.04 -35.57 17.21
C VAL A 353 -15.50 -36.91 17.76
N SER A 354 -14.19 -37.10 17.77
CA SER A 354 -13.58 -38.33 18.33
C SER A 354 -13.70 -38.43 19.86
N LEU A 355 -13.89 -37.32 20.58
CA LEU A 355 -14.02 -37.26 22.05
C LEU A 355 -15.48 -37.30 22.55
N ILE A 356 -16.48 -37.28 21.64
CA ILE A 356 -17.89 -37.34 22.03
C ILE A 356 -18.24 -38.75 22.42
N ARG A 357 -18.76 -38.93 23.66
CA ARG A 357 -19.33 -40.19 24.07
C ARG A 357 -20.70 -40.37 23.40
N PRO A 358 -21.00 -41.52 22.73
CA PRO A 358 -22.23 -41.72 21.99
C PRO A 358 -23.51 -41.52 22.82
N ILE A 359 -23.46 -41.88 24.11
CA ILE A 359 -24.55 -41.78 25.05
C ILE A 359 -24.95 -40.34 25.41
N GLU A 360 -23.99 -39.36 25.34
CA GLU A 360 -24.26 -37.97 25.64
C GLU A 360 -25.15 -37.28 24.59
N VAL A 361 -25.19 -37.80 23.35
CA VAL A 361 -25.99 -37.24 22.27
C VAL A 361 -27.45 -37.64 22.34
N LEU A 362 -27.75 -38.75 23.00
CA LEU A 362 -29.13 -39.23 23.25
C LEU A 362 -29.82 -38.50 24.38
N ARG A 363 -29.07 -37.84 25.29
CA ARG A 363 -29.64 -36.97 26.31
C ARG A 363 -29.94 -35.60 25.69
N GLU A 364 -31.17 -35.36 25.33
CA GLU A 364 -31.68 -34.10 24.74
C GLU A 364 -31.49 -32.85 25.63
N SER A 365 -31.12 -33.04 26.91
CA SER A 365 -30.94 -31.98 27.90
C SER A 365 -29.51 -31.70 28.33
N ALA A 366 -28.50 -32.22 27.61
CA ALA A 366 -27.09 -31.93 27.95
C ALA A 366 -26.75 -30.46 27.68
N VAL A 367 -26.86 -29.64 28.75
CA VAL A 367 -26.35 -28.26 28.79
C VAL A 367 -24.93 -28.25 28.27
N GLU A 368 -24.63 -27.35 27.30
CA GLU A 368 -23.30 -27.16 26.73
C GLU A 368 -22.26 -26.83 27.85
N ARG A 369 -21.62 -27.85 28.43
CA ARG A 369 -20.68 -27.71 29.54
C ARG A 369 -19.34 -27.08 29.16
N ARG A 370 -18.87 -27.16 27.88
CA ARG A 370 -17.59 -26.57 27.43
C ARG A 370 -17.74 -25.82 26.12
N VAL A 371 -17.78 -24.49 26.19
CA VAL A 371 -17.90 -23.59 25.04
C VAL A 371 -16.57 -23.46 24.25
N MET A 372 -15.41 -23.61 24.93
CA MET A 372 -14.08 -23.45 24.35
C MET A 372 -13.28 -24.76 24.34
N THR A 373 -12.52 -24.98 23.26
CA THR A 373 -11.52 -26.06 23.22
C THR A 373 -10.17 -25.57 23.72
N PRO A 374 -9.33 -26.48 24.30
CA PRO A 374 -7.97 -26.13 24.74
C PRO A 374 -7.13 -25.51 23.59
N ILE A 375 -7.22 -26.07 22.38
CA ILE A 375 -6.49 -25.57 21.22
C ILE A 375 -6.90 -24.14 20.87
N ARG A 376 -8.20 -23.83 20.91
CA ARG A 376 -8.69 -22.47 20.61
C ARG A 376 -8.27 -21.48 21.69
N TRP A 377 -8.23 -21.89 22.94
CA TRP A 377 -7.66 -21.13 24.04
C TRP A 377 -6.19 -20.85 23.83
N LEU A 378 -5.41 -21.92 23.55
CA LEU A 378 -3.97 -21.81 23.32
C LEU A 378 -3.66 -20.88 22.15
N LEU A 379 -4.31 -21.06 21.02
CA LEU A 379 -4.09 -20.22 19.83
C LEU A 379 -4.51 -18.76 20.06
N GLY A 380 -5.68 -18.53 20.69
CA GLY A 380 -6.15 -17.17 20.96
C GLY A 380 -5.23 -16.41 21.93
N ILE A 381 -4.77 -17.07 22.98
CA ILE A 381 -3.81 -16.50 23.95
C ILE A 381 -2.43 -16.33 23.29
N ALA A 382 -1.96 -17.31 22.52
CA ALA A 382 -0.69 -17.23 21.83
C ALA A 382 -0.65 -16.05 20.84
N MET A 383 -1.73 -15.84 20.07
CA MET A 383 -1.87 -14.68 19.18
C MET A 383 -1.89 -13.36 19.95
N LEU A 384 -2.59 -13.31 21.10
CA LEU A 384 -2.64 -12.11 21.94
C LEU A 384 -1.27 -11.78 22.52
N ILE A 385 -0.60 -12.79 23.09
CA ILE A 385 0.77 -12.62 23.61
C ILE A 385 1.73 -12.24 22.47
N GLY A 386 1.61 -12.90 21.33
CA GLY A 386 2.42 -12.59 20.15
C GLY A 386 2.22 -11.15 19.67
N ALA A 387 0.97 -10.65 19.65
CA ALA A 387 0.66 -9.27 19.29
C ALA A 387 1.29 -8.26 20.28
N VAL A 388 1.13 -8.51 21.58
CA VAL A 388 1.73 -7.67 22.64
C VAL A 388 3.25 -7.73 22.59
N ALA A 389 3.82 -8.92 22.45
CA ALA A 389 5.27 -9.11 22.36
C ALA A 389 5.86 -8.41 21.12
N ALA A 390 5.26 -8.63 19.95
CA ALA A 390 5.70 -7.96 18.72
C ALA A 390 5.61 -6.44 18.85
N GLY A 391 4.47 -5.91 19.34
CA GLY A 391 4.30 -4.48 19.57
C GLY A 391 5.30 -3.90 20.58
N THR A 392 5.59 -4.62 21.67
CA THR A 392 6.57 -4.16 22.68
C THR A 392 8.01 -4.24 22.17
N VAL A 393 8.36 -5.25 21.37
CA VAL A 393 9.68 -5.34 20.72
C VAL A 393 9.82 -4.15 19.75
N ILE A 394 8.85 -3.93 18.86
CA ILE A 394 8.86 -2.80 17.92
C ILE A 394 8.98 -1.47 18.68
N ALA A 395 8.19 -1.29 19.74
CA ALA A 395 8.25 -0.05 20.54
C ALA A 395 9.61 0.20 21.19
N ARG A 396 10.41 -0.84 21.46
CA ARG A 396 11.72 -0.72 22.13
C ARG A 396 12.90 -0.64 21.19
N SER A 397 12.89 -1.45 20.13
CA SER A 397 14.02 -1.58 19.21
C SER A 397 13.87 -0.72 17.95
N GLU A 398 12.67 -0.65 17.38
CA GLU A 398 12.45 -0.01 16.09
C GLU A 398 11.10 0.72 16.04
N PRO A 399 10.88 1.77 16.88
CA PRO A 399 9.58 2.44 17.00
C PRO A 399 9.08 3.06 15.68
N TYR A 400 9.99 3.45 14.77
CA TYR A 400 9.66 3.98 13.45
C TYR A 400 8.89 2.99 12.56
N LEU A 401 9.02 1.67 12.78
CA LEU A 401 8.23 0.68 12.06
C LEU A 401 6.73 0.85 12.29
N ALA A 402 6.33 1.38 13.46
CA ALA A 402 4.92 1.62 13.78
C ALA A 402 4.30 2.78 12.98
N ALA A 403 5.10 3.67 12.39
CA ALA A 403 4.63 4.70 11.48
C ALA A 403 4.32 4.13 10.08
N SER A 404 4.96 3.00 9.70
CA SER A 404 4.72 2.36 8.42
C SER A 404 3.64 1.27 8.56
N ALA A 405 2.44 1.52 8.07
CA ALA A 405 1.32 0.57 8.14
C ALA A 405 1.68 -0.82 7.60
N ARG A 406 2.47 -0.88 6.51
CA ARG A 406 2.92 -2.12 5.87
C ARG A 406 3.83 -2.96 6.76
N LYS A 407 4.80 -2.34 7.41
CA LYS A 407 5.77 -3.04 8.28
C LYS A 407 5.13 -3.49 9.60
N TYR A 408 4.11 -2.76 10.05
CA TYR A 408 3.40 -3.00 11.30
C TYR A 408 2.17 -3.92 11.14
N GLU A 409 1.79 -4.30 9.91
CA GLU A 409 0.55 -5.02 9.55
C GLU A 409 0.30 -6.32 10.36
N VAL A 410 1.35 -7.02 10.76
CA VAL A 410 1.24 -8.29 11.49
C VAL A 410 0.57 -8.09 12.86
N VAL A 411 0.85 -7.00 13.58
CA VAL A 411 0.34 -6.74 14.93
C VAL A 411 -1.19 -6.62 14.95
N PRO A 412 -1.83 -5.77 14.12
CA PRO A 412 -3.29 -5.68 14.03
C PRO A 412 -3.95 -7.00 13.64
N VAL A 413 -3.38 -7.75 12.69
CA VAL A 413 -3.92 -9.06 12.27
C VAL A 413 -3.92 -10.05 13.43
N LEU A 414 -2.88 -10.06 14.25
CA LEU A 414 -2.81 -10.90 15.46
C LEU A 414 -3.86 -10.51 16.49
N TYR A 415 -4.11 -9.21 16.74
CA TYR A 415 -5.16 -8.77 17.67
C TYR A 415 -6.55 -9.16 17.17
N VAL A 416 -6.87 -8.93 15.89
CA VAL A 416 -8.16 -9.32 15.31
C VAL A 416 -8.36 -10.84 15.37
N GLY A 417 -7.31 -11.61 15.05
CA GLY A 417 -7.31 -13.07 15.15
C GLY A 417 -7.53 -13.55 16.59
N ALA A 418 -6.81 -12.98 17.55
CA ALA A 418 -6.94 -13.31 18.97
C ALA A 418 -8.37 -13.06 19.49
N VAL A 419 -8.91 -11.85 19.26
CA VAL A 419 -10.27 -11.49 19.69
C VAL A 419 -11.32 -12.39 19.02
N THR A 420 -11.14 -12.71 17.73
CA THR A 420 -12.04 -13.60 17.01
C THR A 420 -12.01 -15.04 17.55
N LEU A 421 -10.83 -15.55 17.89
CA LEU A 421 -10.69 -16.89 18.51
C LEU A 421 -11.27 -16.90 19.94
N LEU A 422 -11.11 -15.82 20.69
CA LEU A 422 -11.62 -15.68 22.07
C LEU A 422 -13.09 -15.21 22.11
N ALA A 423 -13.71 -14.86 20.98
CA ALA A 423 -15.08 -14.36 20.89
C ALA A 423 -16.12 -15.17 21.68
N PRO A 424 -16.11 -16.53 21.76
CA PRO A 424 -17.12 -17.29 22.51
C PRO A 424 -17.14 -16.99 24.01
N ILE A 425 -16.01 -16.55 24.58
CA ILE A 425 -15.92 -16.13 25.99
C ILE A 425 -16.38 -14.69 26.14
N LEU A 426 -15.88 -13.82 25.24
CA LEU A 426 -16.18 -12.40 25.24
C LEU A 426 -17.65 -12.11 24.90
N LEU A 427 -18.32 -13.00 24.19
CA LEU A 427 -19.76 -12.92 23.89
C LEU A 427 -20.62 -12.77 25.16
N ARG A 428 -20.31 -13.50 26.22
CA ARG A 428 -21.10 -13.51 27.46
C ARG A 428 -21.19 -12.15 28.14
N PRO A 429 -20.09 -11.49 28.47
CA PRO A 429 -20.13 -10.15 29.07
C PRO A 429 -20.70 -9.11 28.11
N VAL A 430 -20.32 -9.14 26.84
CA VAL A 430 -20.77 -8.18 25.83
C VAL A 430 -22.28 -8.27 25.60
N THR A 431 -22.83 -9.48 25.42
CA THR A 431 -24.27 -9.65 25.22
C THR A 431 -25.06 -9.30 26.49
N ARG A 432 -24.55 -9.62 27.67
CA ARG A 432 -25.21 -9.21 28.95
C ARG A 432 -25.25 -7.70 29.09
N LEU A 433 -24.19 -6.99 28.71
CA LEU A 433 -24.12 -5.54 28.75
C LEU A 433 -25.11 -4.91 27.77
N LEU A 434 -25.09 -5.38 26.50
CA LEU A 434 -25.88 -4.81 25.39
C LEU A 434 -27.39 -5.15 25.52
N ILE A 435 -27.74 -6.37 25.96
CA ILE A 435 -29.12 -6.86 25.95
C ILE A 435 -29.72 -6.82 27.40
N GLY A 436 -28.92 -6.47 28.41
CA GLY A 436 -29.34 -6.30 29.79
C GLY A 436 -30.55 -5.37 29.94
N PRO A 437 -30.57 -4.20 29.30
CA PRO A 437 -31.72 -3.27 29.37
C PRO A 437 -33.03 -3.84 28.84
N LEU A 438 -32.99 -4.86 27.95
CA LEU A 438 -34.19 -5.52 27.41
C LEU A 438 -34.88 -6.46 28.41
N ARG A 439 -34.36 -6.63 29.63
CA ARG A 439 -34.95 -7.49 30.65
C ARG A 439 -36.36 -7.03 31.10
N GLY A 440 -36.63 -5.73 30.96
CA GLY A 440 -37.93 -5.12 31.33
C GLY A 440 -38.95 -5.11 30.16
N SER A 441 -38.65 -5.68 28.99
CA SER A 441 -39.58 -5.67 27.88
C SER A 441 -40.69 -6.73 28.05
N ALA A 442 -41.92 -6.32 28.15
CA ALA A 442 -43.10 -7.20 28.17
C ALA A 442 -43.44 -7.81 26.79
N LYS A 443 -42.69 -7.46 25.71
CA LYS A 443 -42.95 -7.96 24.36
C LYS A 443 -42.20 -9.28 24.10
N ALA A 444 -42.94 -10.30 23.58
CA ALA A 444 -42.39 -11.63 23.29
C ALA A 444 -41.20 -11.63 22.30
N GLY A 445 -41.18 -10.72 21.34
CA GLY A 445 -40.07 -10.65 20.32
C GLY A 445 -38.71 -10.37 20.93
N PRO A 446 -38.47 -9.28 21.64
CA PRO A 446 -37.20 -8.97 22.31
C PRO A 446 -36.77 -10.05 23.33
N LEU A 447 -37.71 -10.67 24.04
CA LEU A 447 -37.45 -11.76 24.96
C LEU A 447 -36.90 -12.99 24.23
N LEU A 448 -37.52 -13.40 23.12
CA LEU A 448 -37.07 -14.51 22.28
C LEU A 448 -35.68 -14.26 21.71
N VAL A 449 -35.40 -13.06 21.20
CA VAL A 449 -34.08 -12.69 20.69
C VAL A 449 -33.00 -12.82 21.75
N ARG A 450 -33.30 -12.31 22.95
CA ARG A 450 -32.38 -12.38 24.10
C ARG A 450 -32.09 -13.82 24.52
N GLU A 451 -33.09 -14.63 24.72
CA GLU A 451 -32.93 -16.03 25.18
C GLU A 451 -32.24 -16.87 24.12
N ASN A 452 -32.56 -16.70 22.83
CA ASN A 452 -31.92 -17.42 21.74
C ASN A 452 -30.42 -17.11 21.66
N ILE A 453 -30.00 -15.85 21.85
CA ILE A 453 -28.61 -15.48 21.85
C ILE A 453 -27.85 -16.02 23.05
N LEU A 454 -28.46 -15.97 24.24
CA LEU A 454 -27.83 -16.43 25.49
C LEU A 454 -27.72 -17.96 25.57
N THR A 455 -28.65 -18.68 24.97
CA THR A 455 -28.68 -20.16 24.98
C THR A 455 -27.82 -20.78 23.88
N SER A 456 -27.74 -20.16 22.71
CA SER A 456 -27.04 -20.73 21.53
C SER A 456 -25.67 -20.05 21.25
N ARG A 457 -24.82 -19.97 22.27
CA ARG A 457 -23.53 -19.21 22.21
C ARG A 457 -22.58 -19.61 21.08
N ARG A 458 -22.43 -20.90 20.81
CA ARG A 458 -21.54 -21.39 19.75
C ARG A 458 -22.00 -20.93 18.37
N ARG A 459 -23.30 -20.99 18.14
CA ARG A 459 -23.91 -20.53 16.88
C ARG A 459 -23.74 -19.02 16.73
N THR A 460 -24.04 -18.26 17.77
CA THR A 460 -23.83 -16.80 17.77
C THR A 460 -22.37 -16.45 17.55
N ALA A 461 -21.43 -17.15 18.21
CA ALA A 461 -19.99 -16.95 17.97
C ALA A 461 -19.57 -17.24 16.53
N ALA A 462 -20.15 -18.25 15.90
CA ALA A 462 -19.84 -18.58 14.49
C ALA A 462 -20.37 -17.52 13.51
N THR A 463 -21.50 -16.86 13.81
CA THR A 463 -22.02 -15.76 12.98
C THR A 463 -21.30 -14.42 13.26
N VAL A 464 -20.86 -14.19 14.49
CA VAL A 464 -20.12 -12.99 14.91
C VAL A 464 -18.67 -12.99 14.38
N ALA A 465 -18.02 -14.15 14.34
CA ALA A 465 -16.61 -14.25 13.98
C ALA A 465 -16.24 -13.63 12.61
N PRO A 466 -16.96 -13.90 11.50
CA PRO A 466 -16.67 -13.25 10.22
C PRO A 466 -16.89 -11.73 10.24
N ILE A 467 -17.85 -11.25 11.07
CA ILE A 467 -18.13 -9.81 11.24
C ILE A 467 -16.97 -9.14 11.98
N VAL A 468 -16.44 -9.79 13.04
CA VAL A 468 -15.25 -9.29 13.77
C VAL A 468 -14.06 -9.18 12.83
N VAL A 469 -13.85 -10.19 11.97
CA VAL A 469 -12.75 -10.15 10.99
C VAL A 469 -12.98 -9.02 9.98
N ALA A 470 -14.17 -8.92 9.38
CA ALA A 470 -14.48 -7.90 8.38
C ALA A 470 -14.33 -6.47 8.93
N VAL A 471 -15.05 -6.16 10.01
CA VAL A 471 -15.03 -4.83 10.62
C VAL A 471 -13.71 -4.57 11.32
N GLY A 472 -13.16 -5.58 12.03
CA GLY A 472 -11.94 -5.46 12.80
C GLY A 472 -10.72 -5.22 11.92
N LEU A 473 -10.53 -5.93 10.81
CA LEU A 473 -9.42 -5.70 9.90
C LEU A 473 -9.48 -4.30 9.28
N VAL A 474 -10.66 -3.92 8.74
CA VAL A 474 -10.83 -2.60 8.15
C VAL A 474 -10.59 -1.49 9.16
N ALA A 475 -11.23 -1.57 10.33
CA ALA A 475 -11.09 -0.55 11.37
C ALA A 475 -9.64 -0.46 11.88
N THR A 476 -9.00 -1.60 12.13
CA THR A 476 -7.66 -1.62 12.71
C THR A 476 -6.62 -1.14 11.70
N LEU A 477 -6.63 -1.67 10.47
CA LEU A 477 -5.63 -1.30 9.46
C LEU A 477 -5.75 0.16 9.04
N LEU A 478 -6.98 0.67 8.82
CA LEU A 478 -7.18 2.09 8.49
C LEU A 478 -6.79 3.03 9.64
N THR A 479 -7.12 2.67 10.89
CA THR A 479 -6.73 3.46 12.06
C THR A 479 -5.20 3.52 12.18
N MET A 480 -4.52 2.39 12.01
CA MET A 480 -3.06 2.30 12.04
C MET A 480 -2.42 3.16 10.97
N GLN A 481 -2.92 3.08 9.75
CA GLN A 481 -2.42 3.83 8.62
C GLN A 481 -2.59 5.33 8.82
N ARG A 482 -3.81 5.79 9.14
CA ARG A 482 -4.09 7.22 9.37
C ARG A 482 -3.33 7.80 10.56
N SER A 483 -3.12 6.99 11.60
CA SER A 483 -2.30 7.42 12.74
C SER A 483 -0.81 7.51 12.38
N GLY A 484 -0.30 6.57 11.59
CA GLY A 484 1.07 6.63 11.07
C GLY A 484 1.30 7.89 10.22
N ASP A 485 0.43 8.14 9.24
CA ASP A 485 0.50 9.33 8.38
C ASP A 485 0.44 10.63 9.20
N ALA A 486 -0.42 10.68 10.22
CA ALA A 486 -0.56 11.85 11.09
C ALA A 486 0.69 12.10 11.96
N VAL A 487 1.37 11.04 12.39
CA VAL A 487 2.61 11.17 13.18
C VAL A 487 3.77 11.66 12.32
N VAL A 488 3.86 11.20 11.06
CA VAL A 488 4.86 11.73 10.10
C VAL A 488 4.73 13.24 9.96
N LEU A 489 3.49 13.74 9.80
CA LEU A 489 3.25 15.18 9.69
C LEU A 489 3.52 15.92 11.00
N ALA A 490 3.13 15.36 12.14
CA ALA A 490 3.42 15.97 13.45
C ALA A 490 4.92 16.08 13.69
N ARG A 491 5.71 15.08 13.26
CA ARG A 491 7.17 15.14 13.32
C ARG A 491 7.72 16.27 12.45
N GLN A 492 7.28 16.39 11.21
CA GLN A 492 7.69 17.47 10.31
C GLN A 492 7.35 18.86 10.88
N GLN A 493 6.19 19.00 11.54
CA GLN A 493 5.82 20.26 12.22
C GLN A 493 6.71 20.59 13.41
N GLN A 494 7.25 19.58 14.10
CA GLN A 494 8.18 19.79 15.22
C GLN A 494 9.60 20.12 14.76
N GLU A 495 10.02 19.60 13.60
CA GLU A 495 11.37 19.79 13.06
C GLU A 495 11.53 21.06 12.22
N VAL A 496 10.47 21.50 11.56
CA VAL A 496 10.52 22.69 10.69
C VAL A 496 9.77 23.85 11.31
N HIS A 497 10.51 24.88 11.64
CA HIS A 497 10.02 26.13 12.23
C HIS A 497 9.88 27.18 11.14
N ALA A 498 9.00 26.96 10.16
CA ALA A 498 8.67 27.90 9.10
C ALA A 498 7.20 28.32 9.19
N ALA A 499 6.93 29.61 9.01
CA ALA A 499 5.55 30.11 9.00
C ALA A 499 4.89 29.92 7.65
N ASP A 500 5.58 30.28 6.58
CA ASP A 500 5.10 30.23 5.21
C ASP A 500 6.09 29.42 4.33
N VAL A 501 5.59 28.90 3.22
CA VAL A 501 6.40 28.15 2.25
C VAL A 501 6.02 28.55 0.83
N VAL A 502 7.02 28.75 -0.01
CA VAL A 502 6.86 28.89 -1.45
C VAL A 502 6.89 27.53 -2.07
N VAL A 503 5.81 27.18 -2.76
CA VAL A 503 5.64 25.93 -3.51
C VAL A 503 5.78 26.27 -4.99
N PRO A 504 6.68 25.59 -5.73
CA PRO A 504 6.76 25.78 -7.17
C PRO A 504 5.52 25.25 -7.86
N GLY A 505 5.08 25.91 -8.89
CA GLY A 505 4.03 25.38 -9.72
C GLY A 505 4.51 24.28 -10.71
N GLY A 506 5.74 23.78 -10.56
CA GLY A 506 6.38 22.79 -11.46
C GLY A 506 7.67 22.22 -10.89
N THR A 507 8.71 22.08 -11.71
CA THR A 507 9.94 21.33 -11.43
C THR A 507 10.89 21.94 -10.37
N GLY A 508 10.62 23.15 -9.89
CA GLY A 508 11.44 23.84 -8.90
C GLY A 508 11.37 25.36 -9.02
N ILE A 509 12.10 26.05 -8.14
CA ILE A 509 12.16 27.51 -8.09
C ILE A 509 13.45 27.95 -8.77
N ASP A 510 13.36 28.77 -9.81
CA ASP A 510 14.51 29.24 -10.57
C ASP A 510 15.37 30.25 -9.78
N ALA A 511 16.66 30.34 -10.17
CA ALA A 511 17.63 31.19 -9.48
C ALA A 511 17.22 32.68 -9.42
N ARG A 512 16.61 33.21 -10.49
CA ARG A 512 16.16 34.61 -10.54
C ARG A 512 15.03 34.88 -9.55
N THR A 513 14.10 33.93 -9.41
CA THR A 513 13.02 34.01 -8.40
C THR A 513 13.58 33.91 -6.99
N LEU A 514 14.59 33.05 -6.75
CA LEU A 514 15.28 32.99 -5.44
C LEU A 514 16.00 34.30 -5.10
N GLU A 515 16.69 34.91 -6.03
CA GLU A 515 17.34 36.20 -5.84
C GLU A 515 16.33 37.30 -5.47
N LYS A 516 15.16 37.33 -6.18
CA LYS A 516 14.09 38.28 -5.85
C LYS A 516 13.51 38.02 -4.46
N LEU A 517 13.32 36.76 -4.06
CA LEU A 517 12.84 36.40 -2.71
C LEU A 517 13.85 36.80 -1.63
N ALA A 518 15.13 36.56 -1.86
CA ALA A 518 16.21 36.96 -0.94
C ALA A 518 16.36 38.47 -0.82
N ALA A 519 15.97 39.25 -1.82
CA ALA A 519 15.98 40.71 -1.80
C ALA A 519 14.78 41.34 -1.09
N VAL A 520 13.76 40.58 -0.67
CA VAL A 520 12.59 41.13 0.07
C VAL A 520 13.00 41.53 1.48
N PRO A 521 12.83 42.81 1.86
CA PRO A 521 13.29 43.28 3.17
C PRO A 521 12.52 42.62 4.31
N GLY A 522 13.26 42.20 5.34
CA GLY A 522 12.67 41.60 6.55
C GLY A 522 12.16 40.17 6.40
N VAL A 523 12.37 39.54 5.22
CA VAL A 523 12.03 38.14 4.96
C VAL A 523 13.32 37.31 4.91
N ARG A 524 13.31 36.17 5.59
CA ARG A 524 14.34 35.14 5.46
C ARG A 524 13.82 34.06 4.53
N ALA A 525 14.47 33.85 3.41
CA ALA A 525 14.17 32.79 2.46
C ALA A 525 15.18 31.64 2.62
N THR A 526 14.69 30.45 2.95
CA THR A 526 15.51 29.24 3.13
C THR A 526 15.18 28.25 2.00
N PRO A 527 15.99 28.15 0.96
CA PRO A 527 15.79 27.19 -0.11
C PRO A 527 16.09 25.77 0.40
N VAL A 528 15.26 24.81 -0.01
CA VAL A 528 15.42 23.39 0.29
C VAL A 528 15.36 22.60 -1.02
N THR A 529 16.43 21.87 -1.28
CA THR A 529 16.55 21.02 -2.46
C THR A 529 16.59 19.56 -2.03
N SER A 530 15.51 18.82 -2.26
CA SER A 530 15.48 17.39 -1.99
C SER A 530 16.11 16.62 -3.16
N MET A 531 17.04 15.71 -2.85
CA MET A 531 17.75 14.93 -3.86
C MET A 531 18.24 13.60 -3.27
N ASN A 532 18.49 12.63 -4.16
CA ASN A 532 19.17 11.40 -3.79
C ASN A 532 20.67 11.54 -4.06
N ILE A 533 21.48 11.33 -3.05
CA ILE A 533 22.93 11.31 -3.15
C ILE A 533 23.44 9.90 -2.93
N ARG A 534 24.66 9.65 -3.38
CA ARG A 534 25.39 8.42 -3.03
C ARG A 534 26.65 8.81 -2.28
N ILE A 535 26.91 8.13 -1.20
CA ILE A 535 28.15 8.31 -0.45
C ILE A 535 29.07 7.13 -0.71
N GLY A 536 30.35 7.37 -0.69
CA GLY A 536 31.36 6.36 -0.94
C GLY A 536 32.71 6.69 -0.35
N THR A 537 33.62 5.75 -0.43
CA THR A 537 35.01 5.92 -0.03
C THR A 537 35.80 6.74 -1.06
N ALA A 538 36.94 7.28 -0.66
CA ALA A 538 37.88 7.92 -1.59
C ALA A 538 38.38 6.97 -2.71
N LYS A 539 38.31 5.65 -2.48
CA LYS A 539 38.66 4.62 -3.48
C LYS A 539 37.55 4.36 -4.52
N GLY A 540 36.39 4.95 -4.36
CA GLY A 540 35.27 4.83 -5.29
C GLY A 540 34.33 3.65 -5.02
N GLU A 541 34.42 3.01 -3.84
CA GLU A 541 33.46 2.03 -3.37
C GLU A 541 32.22 2.76 -2.83
N GLN A 542 31.04 2.33 -3.26
CA GLN A 542 29.78 2.89 -2.75
C GLN A 542 29.53 2.38 -1.33
N ILE A 543 29.22 3.30 -0.40
CA ILE A 543 28.81 2.97 0.97
C ILE A 543 27.27 2.86 0.98
N ASP A 544 26.57 3.95 0.67
CA ASP A 544 25.10 4.00 0.73
C ASP A 544 24.49 4.98 -0.30
N SER A 545 23.16 4.95 -0.42
CA SER A 545 22.35 5.89 -1.21
C SER A 545 21.33 6.55 -0.30
N LEU A 546 21.49 7.85 -0.08
CA LEU A 546 20.72 8.62 0.89
C LEU A 546 19.78 9.60 0.18
N SER A 547 18.52 9.64 0.62
CA SER A 547 17.63 10.75 0.33
C SER A 547 18.02 11.92 1.25
N THR A 548 18.28 13.08 0.68
CA THR A 548 18.82 14.21 1.44
C THR A 548 18.15 15.52 1.07
N ASN A 549 18.08 16.41 2.05
CA ASN A 549 17.66 17.79 1.87
C ASN A 549 18.89 18.70 1.93
N ALA A 550 19.23 19.33 0.81
CA ALA A 550 20.27 20.34 0.81
C ALA A 550 19.68 21.66 1.31
N VAL A 551 20.32 22.20 2.35
CA VAL A 551 19.90 23.42 3.05
C VAL A 551 21.10 24.32 3.35
N PRO A 552 20.91 25.65 3.46
CA PRO A 552 21.97 26.54 3.96
C PRO A 552 22.37 26.16 5.39
N ALA A 553 23.66 26.22 5.71
CA ALA A 553 24.17 25.94 7.05
C ALA A 553 23.46 26.74 8.15
N SER A 554 23.11 28.01 7.86
CA SER A 554 22.37 28.89 8.77
C SER A 554 20.93 28.46 9.06
N ALA A 555 20.36 27.56 8.26
CA ALA A 555 19.00 27.05 8.45
C ALA A 555 18.93 25.89 9.44
N LEU A 556 20.02 25.09 9.53
CA LEU A 556 20.11 24.01 10.51
C LEU A 556 20.28 24.56 11.92
N GLY A 557 19.51 24.03 12.85
CA GLY A 557 19.44 24.55 14.23
C GLY A 557 18.59 25.82 14.39
N THR A 558 17.96 26.32 13.30
CA THR A 558 17.07 27.51 13.36
C THR A 558 15.72 27.21 12.70
N THR A 559 15.65 27.21 11.36
CA THR A 559 14.42 26.89 10.60
C THR A 559 14.19 25.37 10.53
N VAL A 560 15.26 24.59 10.46
CA VAL A 560 15.21 23.11 10.44
C VAL A 560 16.01 22.60 11.64
N THR A 561 15.31 21.94 12.57
CA THR A 561 15.87 21.53 13.87
C THR A 561 15.67 20.03 14.13
N PRO A 562 16.36 19.16 13.38
CA PRO A 562 16.29 17.72 13.64
C PRO A 562 16.95 17.41 15.00
N PRO A 563 16.45 16.41 15.77
CA PRO A 563 17.06 15.99 17.02
C PRO A 563 18.46 15.39 16.80
N VAL A 564 19.45 15.99 17.42
CA VAL A 564 20.87 15.61 17.30
C VAL A 564 21.22 14.54 18.33
N LEU A 565 21.78 13.42 17.88
CA LEU A 565 22.31 12.37 18.73
C LEU A 565 23.81 12.54 19.01
N SER A 566 24.57 12.99 18.01
CA SER A 566 26.00 13.32 18.17
C SER A 566 26.43 14.41 17.21
N GLY A 567 27.47 15.14 17.53
CA GLY A 567 27.90 16.29 16.75
C GLY A 567 27.19 17.60 17.10
N SER A 568 27.21 18.58 16.19
CA SER A 568 26.61 19.90 16.40
C SER A 568 26.11 20.52 15.11
N LEU A 569 24.98 21.24 15.18
CA LEU A 569 24.40 21.97 14.05
C LEU A 569 24.78 23.47 14.08
N THR A 570 25.49 23.93 15.10
CA THR A 570 25.78 25.36 15.28
C THR A 570 27.07 25.83 14.61
N SER A 571 27.98 24.90 14.27
CA SER A 571 29.27 25.24 13.64
C SER A 571 29.54 24.20 12.53
N LEU A 572 28.86 24.38 11.42
CA LEU A 572 28.96 23.46 10.30
C LEU A 572 30.04 23.88 9.31
N PRO A 573 30.89 22.95 8.82
CA PRO A 573 31.81 23.24 7.72
C PRO A 573 31.02 23.51 6.42
N GLU A 574 31.64 24.18 5.45
CA GLU A 574 30.97 24.47 4.17
C GLU A 574 30.51 23.23 3.39
N ASN A 575 31.22 22.11 3.57
CA ASN A 575 30.96 20.84 2.93
C ASN A 575 30.37 19.81 3.90
N PHE A 576 29.48 20.23 4.80
CA PHE A 576 28.88 19.35 5.79
C PHE A 576 27.93 18.33 5.16
N LEU A 577 27.90 17.16 5.76
CA LEU A 577 26.87 16.13 5.60
C LEU A 577 26.36 15.76 7.02
N VAL A 578 25.07 15.81 7.23
CA VAL A 578 24.39 15.32 8.42
C VAL A 578 23.67 14.03 8.03
N VAL A 579 23.95 12.94 8.74
CA VAL A 579 23.36 11.61 8.45
C VAL A 579 22.41 11.19 9.55
N ASP A 580 21.46 10.35 9.22
CA ASP A 580 20.59 9.77 10.23
C ASP A 580 21.26 8.61 11.00
N GLU A 581 20.70 8.26 12.15
CA GLU A 581 21.20 7.19 13.01
C GLU A 581 21.32 5.84 12.27
N HIS A 582 20.41 5.56 11.35
CA HIS A 582 20.41 4.30 10.61
C HIS A 582 21.60 4.20 9.65
N ALA A 583 21.81 5.24 8.85
CA ALA A 583 22.97 5.31 7.96
C ALA A 583 24.28 5.28 8.76
N ALA A 584 24.34 6.00 9.89
CA ALA A 584 25.50 6.01 10.76
C ALA A 584 25.82 4.61 11.33
N GLN A 585 24.80 3.87 11.78
CA GLN A 585 25.00 2.52 12.37
C GLN A 585 25.25 1.45 11.31
N SER A 586 24.51 1.45 10.19
CA SER A 586 24.64 0.43 9.14
C SER A 586 25.97 0.49 8.44
N ASP A 587 26.51 1.69 8.25
CA ASP A 587 27.72 1.94 7.48
C ASP A 587 28.94 2.24 8.32
N GLY A 588 28.78 2.25 9.67
CA GLY A 588 29.86 2.51 10.62
C GLY A 588 30.40 3.94 10.54
N LEU A 589 29.55 4.94 10.21
CA LEU A 589 29.92 6.33 10.04
C LEU A 589 29.88 7.08 11.36
N SER A 590 30.84 7.94 11.58
CA SER A 590 30.99 8.74 12.80
C SER A 590 31.21 10.22 12.49
N VAL A 591 30.88 11.07 13.46
CA VAL A 591 31.14 12.52 13.34
C VAL A 591 32.63 12.77 13.13
N GLY A 592 32.96 13.58 12.11
CA GLY A 592 34.33 13.87 11.70
C GLY A 592 34.83 13.03 10.52
N ASP A 593 34.14 11.94 10.16
CA ASP A 593 34.55 11.10 9.02
C ASP A 593 34.41 11.89 7.70
N GLN A 594 35.37 11.66 6.83
CA GLN A 594 35.36 12.20 5.47
C GLN A 594 34.87 11.16 4.49
N VAL A 595 33.84 11.50 3.74
CA VAL A 595 33.27 10.66 2.70
C VAL A 595 33.21 11.41 1.37
N VAL A 596 33.15 10.71 0.27
CA VAL A 596 32.91 11.29 -1.04
C VAL A 596 31.43 11.23 -1.36
N THR A 597 30.80 12.37 -1.49
CA THR A 597 29.39 12.48 -1.91
C THR A 597 29.31 12.62 -3.43
N LEU A 598 28.62 11.72 -4.07
CA LEU A 598 28.27 11.76 -5.49
C LEU A 598 26.90 12.42 -5.65
N LEU A 599 26.88 13.61 -6.21
CA LEU A 599 25.67 14.37 -6.45
C LEU A 599 24.93 13.85 -7.70
N PRO A 600 23.63 14.13 -7.84
CA PRO A 600 22.86 13.78 -9.04
C PRO A 600 23.45 14.36 -10.33
N THR A 601 24.18 15.48 -10.24
CA THR A 601 24.89 16.11 -11.38
C THR A 601 26.11 15.33 -11.86
N GLY A 602 26.54 14.29 -11.15
CA GLY A 602 27.75 13.53 -11.41
C GLY A 602 29.00 14.08 -10.70
N ALA A 603 28.88 15.23 -10.02
CA ALA A 603 30.00 15.81 -9.27
C ALA A 603 30.32 14.97 -8.04
N ARG A 604 31.60 14.68 -7.81
CA ARG A 604 32.12 14.02 -6.63
C ARG A 604 32.72 15.09 -5.72
N VAL A 605 32.13 15.23 -4.54
CA VAL A 605 32.50 16.29 -3.58
C VAL A 605 32.92 15.64 -2.27
N PRO A 606 34.10 15.99 -1.72
CA PRO A 606 34.47 15.55 -0.39
C PRO A 606 33.56 16.25 0.64
N THR A 607 32.90 15.46 1.50
CA THR A 607 32.03 15.96 2.57
C THR A 607 32.48 15.41 3.91
N VAL A 608 32.17 16.15 4.97
CA VAL A 608 32.48 15.78 6.35
C VAL A 608 31.19 15.52 7.11
N ILE A 609 31.12 14.39 7.82
CA ILE A 609 29.97 14.10 8.67
C ILE A 609 30.04 15.02 9.90
N ALA A 610 29.14 16.01 9.92
CA ALA A 610 29.15 17.06 10.96
C ALA A 610 28.27 16.68 12.17
N ALA A 611 27.21 15.94 11.96
CA ALA A 611 26.31 15.45 13.01
C ALA A 611 25.60 14.17 12.58
N VAL A 612 25.18 13.40 13.58
CA VAL A 612 24.24 12.30 13.45
C VAL A 612 22.95 12.72 14.12
N VAL A 613 21.84 12.62 13.40
CA VAL A 613 20.50 12.96 13.88
C VAL A 613 19.66 11.72 14.08
N GLU A 614 18.58 11.84 14.87
CA GLU A 614 17.63 10.75 15.06
C GLU A 614 17.01 10.37 13.72
N ARG A 615 16.80 9.08 13.52
CA ARG A 615 16.20 8.56 12.28
C ARG A 615 14.81 9.13 12.05
N GLY A 616 14.59 9.69 10.88
CA GLY A 616 13.31 10.19 10.46
C GLY A 616 12.31 9.12 10.02
N LEU A 617 11.07 9.55 9.92
CA LEU A 617 9.96 8.68 9.56
C LEU A 617 9.84 8.46 8.05
N ASN A 618 10.34 9.41 7.24
CA ASN A 618 10.28 9.35 5.77
C ASN A 618 11.60 8.94 5.10
N GLY A 619 12.69 8.82 5.87
CA GLY A 619 14.02 8.54 5.33
C GLY A 619 14.70 9.76 4.67
N ASP A 620 14.18 10.98 4.88
CA ASP A 620 14.68 12.25 4.29
C ASP A 620 15.41 13.12 5.32
N ASP A 621 15.86 12.56 6.45
CA ASP A 621 16.49 13.34 7.54
C ASP A 621 18.01 13.41 7.43
N THR A 622 18.51 13.23 6.24
CA THR A 622 19.88 13.53 5.87
C THR A 622 19.93 14.95 5.33
N TYR A 623 20.94 15.74 5.75
CA TYR A 623 21.10 17.12 5.30
C TYR A 623 22.48 17.35 4.69
N LEU A 624 22.48 18.05 3.57
CA LEU A 624 23.69 18.42 2.83
C LEU A 624 23.79 19.94 2.74
N SER A 625 25.01 20.45 2.63
CA SER A 625 25.25 21.88 2.36
C SER A 625 24.65 22.30 1.02
N ALA A 626 23.80 23.33 1.02
CA ALA A 626 23.20 23.89 -0.20
C ALA A 626 24.24 24.44 -1.18
N SER A 627 25.44 24.83 -0.70
CA SER A 627 26.54 25.30 -1.55
C SER A 627 27.02 24.26 -2.56
N LEU A 628 26.77 22.96 -2.29
CA LEU A 628 27.21 21.84 -3.10
C LEU A 628 26.22 21.46 -4.21
N THR A 629 24.98 21.94 -4.16
CA THR A 629 23.90 21.49 -5.07
C THR A 629 24.05 21.94 -6.52
N GLY A 630 24.84 22.98 -6.75
CA GLY A 630 25.07 23.54 -8.08
C GLY A 630 23.79 24.05 -8.76
N ALA A 631 23.49 23.51 -9.95
CA ALA A 631 22.34 23.95 -10.77
C ALA A 631 21.00 23.24 -10.42
N VAL A 632 20.93 22.44 -9.37
CA VAL A 632 19.69 21.77 -8.97
C VAL A 632 18.73 22.78 -8.34
N MET A 633 17.53 22.89 -8.88
CA MET A 633 16.53 23.84 -8.41
C MET A 633 15.89 23.40 -7.08
N PRO A 634 15.71 24.32 -6.12
CA PRO A 634 14.99 24.02 -4.91
C PRO A 634 13.53 23.61 -5.17
N GLY A 635 13.11 22.55 -4.52
CA GLY A 635 11.72 22.05 -4.57
C GLY A 635 10.77 22.86 -3.68
N ARG A 636 11.29 23.63 -2.72
CA ARG A 636 10.53 24.52 -1.83
C ARG A 636 11.42 25.58 -1.22
N VAL A 637 10.85 26.70 -0.79
CA VAL A 637 11.55 27.73 -0.02
C VAL A 637 10.74 28.03 1.23
N TYR A 638 11.33 27.83 2.40
CA TYR A 638 10.71 28.25 3.65
C TYR A 638 10.89 29.76 3.83
N LEU A 639 9.83 30.41 4.28
CA LEU A 639 9.81 31.84 4.52
C LEU A 639 9.46 32.12 5.98
N ASP A 640 10.30 32.99 6.58
CA ASP A 640 10.10 33.48 7.94
C ASP A 640 10.31 34.99 7.98
N ALA A 641 9.67 35.67 8.92
CA ALA A 641 10.06 37.03 9.25
C ALA A 641 11.50 37.03 9.83
N GLN A 642 12.34 37.95 9.40
CA GLN A 642 13.75 37.98 9.78
C GLN A 642 13.96 38.13 11.30
N THR A 643 12.93 38.59 12.02
CA THR A 643 12.88 38.73 13.48
C THR A 643 12.81 37.42 14.26
N GLY A 644 12.63 36.29 13.63
CA GLY A 644 12.61 34.97 14.28
C GLY A 644 12.05 33.85 13.39
N ALA A 645 12.58 32.64 13.58
CA ALA A 645 12.06 31.46 12.91
C ALA A 645 10.61 31.17 13.36
N GLY A 646 9.77 30.75 12.42
CA GLY A 646 8.36 30.43 12.67
C GLY A 646 7.44 31.65 12.82
N ARG A 647 7.93 32.88 12.68
CA ARG A 647 7.06 34.04 12.68
C ARG A 647 6.43 34.28 11.31
N PRO A 648 5.09 34.44 11.24
CA PRO A 648 4.40 34.70 9.98
C PRO A 648 4.83 36.05 9.40
N LEU A 649 4.82 36.12 8.07
CA LEU A 649 5.04 37.36 7.33
C LEU A 649 3.89 38.35 7.61
N ASP A 650 4.24 39.64 7.73
CA ASP A 650 3.23 40.69 7.76
C ASP A 650 2.62 40.90 6.35
N GLU A 651 1.54 41.71 6.27
CA GLU A 651 0.82 41.91 5.01
C GLU A 651 1.71 42.57 3.95
N GLN A 652 2.58 43.48 4.32
CA GLN A 652 3.48 44.19 3.39
C GLN A 652 4.54 43.20 2.84
N GLN A 653 5.12 42.37 3.70
CA GLN A 653 6.07 41.32 3.32
C GLN A 653 5.38 40.30 2.39
N ARG A 654 4.15 39.90 2.70
CA ARG A 654 3.38 38.94 1.87
C ARG A 654 3.08 39.50 0.49
N VAL A 655 2.71 40.77 0.38
CA VAL A 655 2.55 41.44 -0.91
C VAL A 655 3.86 41.49 -1.69
N ALA A 656 4.97 41.85 -1.04
CA ALA A 656 6.28 41.90 -1.68
C ALA A 656 6.76 40.51 -2.16
N VAL A 657 6.52 39.45 -1.37
CA VAL A 657 6.79 38.07 -1.76
C VAL A 657 5.94 37.68 -2.99
N ASN A 658 4.65 37.98 -2.99
CA ASN A 658 3.79 37.68 -4.13
C ASN A 658 4.22 38.42 -5.41
N GLN A 659 4.71 39.67 -5.28
CA GLN A 659 5.32 40.40 -6.40
C GLN A 659 6.61 39.74 -6.91
N ALA A 660 7.47 39.28 -6.00
CA ALA A 660 8.70 38.54 -6.35
C ALA A 660 8.40 37.25 -7.10
N LEU A 661 7.29 36.57 -6.77
CA LEU A 661 6.84 35.34 -7.41
C LEU A 661 6.08 35.56 -8.72
N ALA A 662 5.72 36.81 -9.07
CA ALA A 662 4.96 37.09 -10.26
C ALA A 662 5.64 36.57 -11.53
N GLY A 663 4.93 35.75 -12.30
CA GLY A 663 5.42 35.15 -13.56
C GLY A 663 6.24 33.85 -13.39
N SER A 664 6.58 33.44 -12.16
CA SER A 664 7.30 32.18 -11.92
C SER A 664 6.36 30.95 -11.85
N GLY A 665 5.06 31.18 -11.66
CA GLY A 665 4.08 30.13 -11.40
C GLY A 665 4.17 29.51 -10.00
N ALA A 666 5.10 29.95 -9.17
CA ALA A 666 5.18 29.59 -7.76
C ALA A 666 4.15 30.42 -6.95
N HIS A 667 3.72 29.86 -5.83
CA HIS A 667 2.80 30.53 -4.91
C HIS A 667 3.23 30.34 -3.46
N VAL A 668 2.86 31.30 -2.61
CA VAL A 668 3.10 31.20 -1.17
C VAL A 668 1.87 30.63 -0.47
N THR A 669 2.11 29.74 0.47
CA THR A 669 1.09 29.17 1.35
C THR A 669 1.63 29.05 2.77
N THR A 670 0.76 28.93 3.78
CA THR A 670 1.24 28.65 5.14
C THR A 670 1.83 27.24 5.22
N TYR A 671 2.83 27.03 6.05
CA TYR A 671 3.45 25.72 6.21
C TYR A 671 2.44 24.65 6.64
N GLY A 672 1.47 25.01 7.51
CA GLY A 672 0.37 24.12 7.88
C GLY A 672 -0.50 23.68 6.68
N ALA A 673 -0.91 24.64 5.83
CA ALA A 673 -1.71 24.33 4.64
C ALA A 673 -0.93 23.48 3.61
N TYR A 674 0.38 23.72 3.49
CA TYR A 674 1.27 22.90 2.67
C TYR A 674 1.30 21.43 3.16
N LEU A 675 1.47 21.22 4.46
CA LEU A 675 1.43 19.88 5.05
C LEU A 675 0.07 19.21 4.89
N GLU A 676 -1.03 19.97 5.02
CA GLU A 676 -2.38 19.44 4.77
C GLU A 676 -2.57 19.02 3.31
N ALA A 677 -2.05 19.80 2.36
CA ALA A 677 -2.07 19.46 0.94
C ALA A 677 -1.23 18.20 0.65
N GLN A 678 -0.04 18.09 1.23
CA GLN A 678 0.78 16.86 1.14
C GLN A 678 0.05 15.66 1.75
N ARG A 679 -0.60 15.86 2.91
CA ARG A 679 -1.41 14.82 3.53
C ARG A 679 -2.57 14.39 2.64
N ALA A 680 -3.27 15.32 2.01
CA ALA A 680 -4.38 15.00 1.11
C ALA A 680 -3.89 14.17 -0.10
N HIS A 681 -2.76 14.54 -0.70
CA HIS A 681 -2.14 13.79 -1.79
C HIS A 681 -1.69 12.39 -1.37
N ALA A 682 -0.98 12.27 -0.24
CA ALA A 682 -0.56 10.98 0.29
C ALA A 682 -1.77 10.11 0.66
N ALA A 683 -2.83 10.72 1.24
CA ALA A 683 -4.06 10.04 1.57
C ALA A 683 -4.78 9.50 0.34
N GLU A 684 -4.84 10.25 -0.76
CA GLU A 684 -5.48 9.81 -2.00
C GLU A 684 -4.77 8.60 -2.61
N GLN A 685 -3.44 8.61 -2.69
CA GLN A 685 -2.64 7.47 -3.16
C GLN A 685 -2.82 6.25 -2.27
N THR A 686 -2.83 6.47 -0.97
CA THR A 686 -2.98 5.43 0.05
C THR A 686 -4.40 4.87 0.09
N ASP A 687 -5.44 5.71 -0.04
CA ASP A 687 -6.83 5.28 -0.09
C ASP A 687 -7.11 4.41 -1.32
N ASN A 688 -6.53 4.72 -2.47
CA ASN A 688 -6.63 3.89 -3.66
C ASN A 688 -6.06 2.48 -3.42
N ALA A 689 -4.89 2.36 -2.82
CA ALA A 689 -4.31 1.07 -2.47
C ALA A 689 -5.15 0.34 -1.39
N ALA A 690 -5.61 1.06 -0.35
CA ALA A 690 -6.42 0.51 0.72
C ALA A 690 -7.78 -0.01 0.22
N VAL A 691 -8.42 0.67 -0.74
CA VAL A 691 -9.69 0.25 -1.35
C VAL A 691 -9.56 -1.15 -1.95
N ILE A 692 -8.45 -1.48 -2.62
CA ILE A 692 -8.25 -2.85 -3.13
C ILE A 692 -8.02 -3.83 -2.00
N ILE A 693 -7.01 -3.54 -1.16
CA ILE A 693 -6.57 -4.50 -0.12
C ILE A 693 -7.75 -4.83 0.79
N LEU A 694 -8.39 -3.79 1.31
CA LEU A 694 -9.51 -3.94 2.25
C LEU A 694 -10.82 -4.28 1.55
N GLY A 695 -11.05 -3.79 0.32
CA GLY A 695 -12.26 -4.06 -0.46
C GLY A 695 -12.38 -5.53 -0.83
N ILE A 696 -11.31 -6.15 -1.31
CA ILE A 696 -11.29 -7.59 -1.63
C ILE A 696 -11.46 -8.42 -0.36
N ALA A 697 -10.74 -8.10 0.72
CA ALA A 697 -10.87 -8.79 2.00
C ALA A 697 -12.28 -8.64 2.59
N LEU A 698 -12.85 -7.43 2.50
CA LEU A 698 -14.21 -7.14 2.96
C LEU A 698 -15.25 -7.90 2.12
N ALA A 699 -15.15 -7.87 0.80
CA ALA A 699 -16.07 -8.60 -0.08
C ALA A 699 -16.07 -10.11 0.25
N TYR A 700 -14.88 -10.70 0.43
CA TYR A 700 -14.76 -12.08 0.82
C TYR A 700 -15.35 -12.37 2.21
N ALA A 701 -15.09 -11.50 3.19
CA ALA A 701 -15.66 -11.62 4.54
C ALA A 701 -17.19 -11.48 4.53
N LEU A 702 -17.76 -10.60 3.70
CA LEU A 702 -19.21 -10.45 3.52
C LEU A 702 -19.86 -11.70 2.92
N ILE A 703 -19.19 -12.31 1.93
CA ILE A 703 -19.63 -13.60 1.36
C ILE A 703 -19.59 -14.69 2.44
N ALA A 704 -18.57 -14.70 3.28
CA ALA A 704 -18.46 -15.63 4.40
C ALA A 704 -19.57 -15.43 5.44
N VAL A 705 -19.90 -14.18 5.76
CA VAL A 705 -21.05 -13.82 6.65
C VAL A 705 -22.35 -14.36 6.04
N ALA A 706 -22.60 -14.03 4.77
CA ALA A 706 -23.82 -14.47 4.08
C ALA A 706 -23.95 -16.01 4.05
N ASN A 707 -22.86 -16.69 3.70
CA ASN A 707 -22.80 -18.14 3.69
C ASN A 707 -23.07 -18.77 5.06
N THR A 708 -22.42 -18.26 6.10
CA THR A 708 -22.59 -18.73 7.49
C THR A 708 -24.05 -18.55 7.95
N LEU A 709 -24.68 -17.42 7.60
CA LEU A 709 -26.08 -17.14 7.93
C LEU A 709 -27.06 -18.05 7.20
N ILE A 710 -26.85 -18.29 5.89
CA ILE A 710 -27.68 -19.21 5.13
C ILE A 710 -27.63 -20.61 5.75
N MET A 711 -26.43 -21.08 6.11
CA MET A 711 -26.25 -22.37 6.78
C MET A 711 -26.91 -22.38 8.17
N ALA A 712 -26.75 -21.30 8.97
CA ALA A 712 -27.35 -21.19 10.30
C ALA A 712 -28.87 -21.23 10.26
N VAL A 713 -29.50 -20.58 9.29
CA VAL A 713 -30.96 -20.61 9.07
C VAL A 713 -31.43 -21.99 8.61
N ALA A 714 -30.67 -22.65 7.73
CA ALA A 714 -31.02 -24.00 7.24
C ALA A 714 -31.11 -25.02 8.40
N GLY A 715 -30.27 -24.91 9.43
CA GLY A 715 -30.31 -25.77 10.62
C GLY A 715 -31.49 -25.51 11.57
N ARG A 716 -32.23 -24.39 11.39
CA ARG A 716 -33.34 -23.97 12.29
C ARG A 716 -34.73 -24.24 11.71
N ARG A 717 -34.86 -24.98 10.63
CA ARG A 717 -36.17 -25.22 9.98
C ARG A 717 -37.21 -25.80 10.93
N ARG A 718 -36.81 -26.70 11.83
CA ARG A 718 -37.70 -27.32 12.81
C ARG A 718 -38.12 -26.29 13.90
N GLU A 719 -37.22 -25.45 14.37
CA GLU A 719 -37.54 -24.36 15.32
C GLU A 719 -38.56 -23.39 14.71
N PHE A 720 -38.38 -23.03 13.42
CA PHE A 720 -39.32 -22.16 12.71
C PHE A 720 -40.67 -22.80 12.47
N ALA A 721 -40.72 -24.14 12.22
CA ALA A 721 -41.95 -24.88 12.09
C ALA A 721 -42.71 -24.92 13.44
N LEU A 722 -42.03 -25.18 14.55
CA LEU A 722 -42.62 -25.15 15.90
C LEU A 722 -43.19 -23.78 16.26
N LEU A 723 -42.48 -22.67 15.96
CA LEU A 723 -42.99 -21.32 16.12
C LEU A 723 -44.23 -21.06 15.27
N GLY A 724 -44.26 -21.57 14.04
CA GLY A 724 -45.43 -21.49 13.17
C GLY A 724 -46.63 -22.27 13.70
N LEU A 725 -46.42 -23.49 14.26
CA LEU A 725 -47.44 -24.26 14.93
C LEU A 725 -47.96 -23.61 16.22
N ALA A 726 -47.09 -22.86 16.90
CA ALA A 726 -47.47 -22.03 18.08
C ALA A 726 -48.18 -20.71 17.68
N GLY A 727 -48.51 -20.50 16.39
CA GLY A 727 -49.28 -19.38 15.91
C GLY A 727 -48.48 -18.16 15.43
N ALA A 728 -47.14 -18.26 15.38
CA ALA A 728 -46.33 -17.16 14.88
C ALA A 728 -46.48 -17.00 13.35
N VAL A 729 -46.83 -15.82 12.86
CA VAL A 729 -46.91 -15.52 11.44
C VAL A 729 -45.50 -15.36 10.83
N ARG A 730 -45.36 -15.70 9.56
CA ARG A 730 -44.08 -15.64 8.81
C ARG A 730 -43.33 -14.32 9.03
N ARG A 731 -44.01 -13.17 8.99
CA ARG A 731 -43.42 -11.84 9.23
C ARG A 731 -42.79 -11.72 10.62
N GLN A 732 -43.37 -12.33 11.65
CA GLN A 732 -42.81 -12.31 13.01
C GLN A 732 -41.54 -13.14 13.10
N ILE A 733 -41.53 -14.34 12.49
CA ILE A 733 -40.33 -15.22 12.45
C ILE A 733 -39.18 -14.52 11.70
N VAL A 734 -39.45 -13.87 10.57
CA VAL A 734 -38.45 -13.10 9.81
C VAL A 734 -37.93 -11.91 10.62
N LYS A 735 -38.79 -11.17 11.31
CA LYS A 735 -38.40 -10.06 12.18
C LYS A 735 -37.50 -10.50 13.33
N VAL A 736 -37.81 -11.64 13.96
CA VAL A 736 -36.95 -12.20 15.03
C VAL A 736 -35.57 -12.59 14.48
N ALA A 737 -35.52 -13.27 13.34
CA ALA A 737 -34.25 -13.65 12.72
C ALA A 737 -33.43 -12.42 12.29
N ALA A 738 -34.08 -11.37 11.75
CA ALA A 738 -33.42 -10.11 11.41
C ALA A 738 -32.86 -9.41 12.66
N ALA A 739 -33.64 -9.36 13.75
CA ALA A 739 -33.20 -8.77 15.01
C ALA A 739 -32.03 -9.53 15.64
N GLU A 740 -32.06 -10.89 15.64
CA GLU A 740 -30.95 -11.72 16.10
C GLU A 740 -29.67 -11.39 15.29
N SER A 741 -29.81 -11.25 13.99
CA SER A 741 -28.71 -10.93 13.08
C SER A 741 -28.17 -9.50 13.31
N ALA A 742 -29.05 -8.54 13.53
CA ALA A 742 -28.64 -7.17 13.89
C ALA A 742 -27.86 -7.12 15.21
N VAL A 743 -28.32 -7.87 16.23
CA VAL A 743 -27.55 -7.99 17.49
C VAL A 743 -26.19 -8.65 17.26
N ALA A 744 -26.10 -9.66 16.39
CA ALA A 744 -24.81 -10.27 16.04
C ALA A 744 -23.85 -9.26 15.41
N VAL A 745 -24.35 -8.33 14.57
CA VAL A 745 -23.54 -7.23 14.02
C VAL A 745 -23.06 -6.29 15.11
N VAL A 746 -23.95 -5.84 16.00
CA VAL A 746 -23.57 -4.95 17.12
C VAL A 746 -22.51 -5.60 18.01
N VAL A 747 -22.70 -6.86 18.37
CA VAL A 747 -21.71 -7.61 19.19
C VAL A 747 -20.38 -7.77 18.43
N GLY A 748 -20.44 -8.09 17.12
CA GLY A 748 -19.27 -8.19 16.28
C GLY A 748 -18.50 -6.88 16.20
N THR A 749 -19.23 -5.76 16.05
CA THR A 749 -18.65 -4.41 16.02
C THR A 749 -17.98 -4.04 17.36
N VAL A 750 -18.60 -4.36 18.50
CA VAL A 750 -17.99 -4.12 19.81
C VAL A 750 -16.71 -4.94 20.00
N LEU A 751 -16.71 -6.20 19.59
CA LEU A 751 -15.49 -7.02 19.64
C LEU A 751 -14.41 -6.51 18.66
N ALA A 752 -14.79 -6.07 17.47
CA ALA A 752 -13.89 -5.40 16.53
C ALA A 752 -13.29 -4.13 17.13
N ALA A 753 -14.12 -3.31 17.81
CA ALA A 753 -13.64 -2.11 18.50
C ALA A 753 -12.63 -2.43 19.62
N VAL A 754 -12.82 -3.54 20.35
CA VAL A 754 -11.83 -4.01 21.34
C VAL A 754 -10.50 -4.36 20.67
N ALA A 755 -10.54 -5.11 19.56
CA ALA A 755 -9.32 -5.46 18.81
C ALA A 755 -8.60 -4.20 18.28
N THR A 756 -9.36 -3.27 17.68
CA THR A 756 -8.85 -1.99 17.18
C THR A 756 -8.26 -1.14 18.32
N GLY A 757 -8.94 -1.06 19.47
CA GLY A 757 -8.45 -0.31 20.62
C GLY A 757 -7.13 -0.86 21.16
N LEU A 758 -7.01 -2.19 21.31
CA LEU A 758 -5.76 -2.84 21.75
C LEU A 758 -4.61 -2.56 20.77
N ALA A 759 -4.86 -2.69 19.48
CA ALA A 759 -3.88 -2.41 18.46
C ALA A 759 -3.49 -0.91 18.43
N ALA A 760 -4.47 -0.01 18.52
CA ALA A 760 -4.24 1.44 18.56
C ALA A 760 -3.42 1.87 19.79
N VAL A 761 -3.69 1.31 20.97
CA VAL A 761 -2.89 1.56 22.17
C VAL A 761 -1.44 1.08 21.97
N THR A 762 -1.26 -0.12 21.41
CA THR A 762 0.08 -0.68 21.18
C THR A 762 0.87 0.17 20.17
N GLN A 763 0.23 0.63 19.09
CA GLN A 763 0.83 1.54 18.12
C GLN A 763 1.14 2.90 18.75
N HIS A 764 0.20 3.46 19.50
CA HIS A 764 0.38 4.76 20.15
C HIS A 764 1.58 4.76 21.10
N VAL A 765 1.80 3.69 21.88
CA VAL A 765 2.99 3.53 22.73
C VAL A 765 4.29 3.54 21.92
N SER A 766 4.28 2.94 20.72
CA SER A 766 5.45 2.98 19.82
C SER A 766 5.66 4.39 19.25
N LEU A 767 4.59 5.02 18.76
CA LEU A 767 4.64 6.33 18.11
C LEU A 767 4.92 7.48 19.07
N SER A 768 4.49 7.37 20.33
CA SER A 768 4.74 8.38 21.37
C SER A 768 6.22 8.48 21.78
N ARG A 769 7.04 7.51 21.40
CA ARG A 769 8.50 7.57 21.52
C ARG A 769 9.16 8.42 20.43
N LEU A 770 8.50 8.58 19.29
CA LEU A 770 9.01 9.32 18.14
C LEU A 770 8.53 10.78 18.16
N VAL A 771 7.29 11.01 18.60
CA VAL A 771 6.67 12.33 18.57
C VAL A 771 5.90 12.54 19.87
N THR A 772 6.22 13.63 20.57
CA THR A 772 5.50 14.03 21.79
C THR A 772 4.05 14.37 21.42
N GLY A 773 3.07 13.70 22.06
CA GLY A 773 1.66 13.91 21.74
C GLY A 773 1.22 13.26 20.44
N ALA A 774 1.81 12.12 20.05
CA ALA A 774 1.48 11.38 18.84
C ALA A 774 -0.04 11.27 18.62
N PRO A 775 -0.59 11.78 17.49
CA PRO A 775 -2.02 11.77 17.24
C PRO A 775 -2.52 10.35 16.90
N THR A 776 -3.69 10.00 17.42
CA THR A 776 -4.41 8.78 17.02
C THR A 776 -5.62 9.19 16.20
N VAL A 777 -5.66 8.76 14.92
CA VAL A 777 -6.70 9.15 13.98
C VAL A 777 -7.59 7.96 13.65
N ILE A 778 -8.89 8.08 13.98
CA ILE A 778 -9.89 7.04 13.71
C ILE A 778 -10.75 7.47 12.52
N PRO A 779 -10.75 6.72 11.40
CA PRO A 779 -11.52 7.07 10.19
C PRO A 779 -12.99 6.62 10.33
N TRP A 780 -13.80 7.38 11.08
CA TRP A 780 -15.18 7.03 11.42
C TRP A 780 -16.09 6.81 10.22
N THR A 781 -15.89 7.54 9.12
CA THR A 781 -16.70 7.42 7.91
C THR A 781 -16.53 6.07 7.22
N GLN A 782 -15.29 5.59 7.05
CA GLN A 782 -14.97 4.30 6.43
C GLN A 782 -15.39 3.14 7.34
N ILE A 783 -15.15 3.26 8.64
CA ILE A 783 -15.55 2.26 9.63
C ILE A 783 -17.09 2.17 9.69
N GLY A 784 -17.78 3.32 9.74
CA GLY A 784 -19.24 3.37 9.73
C GLY A 784 -19.85 2.78 8.46
N GLY A 785 -19.28 3.09 7.30
CA GLY A 785 -19.68 2.49 6.02
C GLY A 785 -19.51 0.96 6.01
N THR A 786 -18.40 0.46 6.54
CA THR A 786 -18.16 -0.99 6.67
C THR A 786 -19.17 -1.67 7.60
N ILE A 787 -19.46 -1.08 8.75
CA ILE A 787 -20.47 -1.57 9.70
C ILE A 787 -21.85 -1.59 9.04
N ALA A 788 -22.23 -0.52 8.35
CA ALA A 788 -23.51 -0.41 7.65
C ALA A 788 -23.65 -1.47 6.56
N LEU A 789 -22.60 -1.70 5.77
CA LEU A 789 -22.56 -2.74 4.75
C LEU A 789 -22.66 -4.14 5.35
N CYS A 790 -21.92 -4.42 6.41
CA CYS A 790 -22.03 -5.68 7.16
C CYS A 790 -23.44 -5.88 7.72
N ALA A 791 -24.05 -4.84 8.27
CA ALA A 791 -25.43 -4.89 8.78
C ALA A 791 -26.43 -5.19 7.67
N LEU A 792 -26.31 -4.48 6.53
CA LEU A 792 -27.19 -4.68 5.38
C LEU A 792 -27.11 -6.13 4.87
N VAL A 793 -25.90 -6.62 4.58
CA VAL A 793 -25.70 -7.98 4.07
C VAL A 793 -26.21 -9.03 5.06
N THR A 794 -25.92 -8.85 6.35
CA THR A 794 -26.33 -9.76 7.42
C THR A 794 -27.85 -9.83 7.57
N VAL A 795 -28.52 -8.68 7.63
CA VAL A 795 -29.98 -8.59 7.80
C VAL A 795 -30.71 -9.07 6.54
N VAL A 796 -30.28 -8.67 5.36
CA VAL A 796 -30.87 -9.09 4.08
C VAL A 796 -30.74 -10.59 3.89
N THR A 797 -29.56 -11.14 4.14
CA THR A 797 -29.32 -12.60 4.00
C THR A 797 -30.14 -13.41 5.00
N ALA A 798 -30.15 -13.00 6.28
CA ALA A 798 -30.93 -13.69 7.31
C ALA A 798 -32.43 -13.63 7.02
N SER A 799 -32.95 -12.48 6.61
CA SER A 799 -34.35 -12.28 6.27
C SER A 799 -34.75 -13.10 5.03
N GLY A 800 -33.96 -13.06 3.98
CA GLY A 800 -34.18 -13.81 2.75
C GLY A 800 -34.13 -15.33 2.95
N ALA A 801 -33.12 -15.82 3.69
CA ALA A 801 -32.97 -17.24 4.00
C ALA A 801 -34.15 -17.75 4.86
N THR A 802 -34.51 -16.99 5.93
CA THR A 802 -35.66 -17.32 6.80
C THR A 802 -36.97 -17.27 6.01
N GLY A 803 -37.17 -16.25 5.16
CA GLY A 803 -38.35 -16.13 4.33
C GLY A 803 -38.52 -17.28 3.35
N ARG A 804 -37.40 -17.84 2.81
CA ARG A 804 -37.46 -19.08 1.96
C ARG A 804 -37.70 -20.32 2.80
N ALA A 805 -37.10 -20.44 3.99
CA ALA A 805 -37.26 -21.59 4.87
C ALA A 805 -38.70 -21.74 5.39
N THR A 806 -39.41 -20.60 5.57
CA THR A 806 -40.81 -20.55 6.08
C THR A 806 -41.87 -20.62 4.97
N ARG A 807 -41.53 -20.79 3.68
CA ARG A 807 -42.47 -20.93 2.57
C ARG A 807 -43.12 -22.32 2.50
N ARG A 808 -42.48 -23.37 3.02
CA ARG A 808 -43.01 -24.74 3.07
C ARG A 808 -44.02 -24.85 4.23
N ARG A 809 -45.07 -25.67 4.08
CA ARG A 809 -46.10 -25.86 5.12
C ARG A 809 -45.44 -26.38 6.40
N ALA A 810 -45.78 -25.76 7.56
CA ALA A 810 -45.21 -26.09 8.85
C ALA A 810 -45.38 -27.59 9.20
N ILE A 811 -46.46 -28.19 8.79
CA ILE A 811 -46.77 -29.61 8.99
C ILE A 811 -45.78 -30.53 8.30
N GLU A 812 -45.40 -30.24 7.03
CA GLU A 812 -44.41 -31.03 6.28
C GLU A 812 -42.98 -30.90 6.89
N ALA A 813 -42.66 -29.73 7.44
CA ALA A 813 -41.37 -29.50 8.08
C ALA A 813 -41.28 -30.09 9.49
N ALA A 814 -42.40 -30.28 10.20
CA ALA A 814 -42.48 -30.93 11.50
C ALA A 814 -42.47 -32.47 11.39
N GLY A 815 -43.02 -33.00 10.30
CA GLY A 815 -43.21 -34.45 10.05
C GLY A 815 -42.03 -35.15 9.36
N LEU A 816 -40.96 -34.49 8.99
CA LEU A 816 -39.76 -35.08 8.36
C LEU A 816 -38.95 -35.93 9.35
N ARG A 817 -39.60 -36.97 9.85
CA ARG A 817 -39.03 -38.05 10.65
C ARG A 817 -39.63 -39.38 10.20
N GLU A 818 -39.44 -39.72 8.98
CA GLU A 818 -39.51 -41.12 8.54
C GLU A 818 -38.46 -41.36 7.46
#